data_65ea8c890adfe662e31aa39a127d0bfb
#
_entry.id   65ea8c890adfe662e31aa39a127d0bfb
#
_cell.length_a   1.000
_cell.length_b   1.000
_cell.length_c   1.000
_cell.angle_alpha   90.00
_cell.angle_beta   90.00
_cell.angle_gamma   90.00
#
_symmetry.space_group_name_H-M   'P 1'
#
loop_
_entity.id
_entity.type
_entity.pdbx_description
1 polymer ?
#
loop_
_entity_poly.entity_id
_entity_poly.type
_entity_poly.pdbx_seq_one_letter_code
_entity_poly.pdbx_strand_id
1 'polypeptide(L)'
;MRSEPAPAAARRARSALASLLLTLVAAAAQAQEPVDQAYTADIRRFTTEPFFLTPLVDHLPASNTVPTPLQVLGHIAGAPDVLSYPEDVYRYMRAVAEASDRVKVFSIGETEEGREMILVVVADERTIAELDRYKDMLARLSDPRRTSEAEAQRLIREAKPIYYVTGAIHSPETGSPEMLMELVYRLAVGESEHIRTIRENLIFMATPIVEVDGRAKVVDLYMARRKDPNANVPQRPLYWGKYVAHDNNRDGMGLSLKLTQNILETFLEYHPTVLHDLHESASYLYTSTGRGPYNAWVDPIVINEWSRLAYKEVQDMTAFGVPGVYTHDFYDGWAPNYLFWIANMRNAIGRFYETQGAGDASNRIVRTNVERQWHRPSTPLREVVWSIRNNVNLQQSALLIALREVAENRVEYLTNYWLKSKRAVAKATTEGPAAYVFPGDDPRPGQQARLLSLLQRHGIEVHVATRAFEAGGREFPAGSYVVRMDQPYSRAADMLLDKQYYNPDDPRPYDDTGWTFGPLFNVETVRVEDTAVLDAPMRLVEEPIRAPGRVENARGARVFLIDYNADNNLAAFRFRYRSLPIEAAEEEFTHDGRTYRAGTFIIRATSEATRILEAAAPEFGFVAYGSSSAPDVPTHPVAAPRIAVMHTWQTTQNEGWVRLALDEYGIPYDYISVHDVRDEPRLRDRYDVIIFGPSLNDPLSIVRGITGDRPIPWKATPLTPNIGRQASTDDMRGGLGLSGVLNLQRFVEAGGTFITLTNSSTLPIHFGLAEGVRIRETRELWAPGGVFRVARADAGSPIAYGYDTELGVYFNTGPVFALGGGTGGFGGAGAQAARPRRSDDGSTTARRSGRGGLDEEDIVQGRRRDLGRAGVEAFQRSRGQGDDPPAFGFGAGQAPAANVRTIFRFSPDVRKLLISGGLDNGHELANAPALVDVKLGQGHVVMFSFNPMWRAGTLGSYALVFNTLLHHGHLDAGRDRRAPTTTEAAEAG
;
A
#
# COMPACT_ATOMS: atom_id res chain seq x y z
N MET A 1 -34.32 -1.60 -85.75
CA MET A 1 -33.30 -2.62 -85.71
C MET A 1 -33.67 -3.53 -84.51
N ARG A 2 -33.92 -4.77 -84.81
CA ARG A 2 -34.47 -5.76 -83.89
C ARG A 2 -33.38 -6.24 -82.96
N SER A 3 -33.61 -6.29 -81.57
CA SER A 3 -32.76 -6.92 -80.56
C SER A 3 -33.09 -8.42 -80.49
N GLU A 4 -32.13 -9.23 -80.79
CA GLU A 4 -32.21 -10.71 -80.59
C GLU A 4 -32.18 -11.10 -79.08
N PRO A 5 -32.91 -12.18 -78.69
CA PRO A 5 -32.92 -12.63 -77.38
C PRO A 5 -31.68 -13.55 -77.06
N ALA A 6 -31.03 -13.32 -75.93
CA ALA A 6 -29.90 -14.14 -75.45
C ALA A 6 -30.30 -15.61 -75.26
N PRO A 7 -29.38 -16.61 -75.48
CA PRO A 7 -29.69 -18.04 -75.51
C PRO A 7 -30.04 -18.56 -74.14
N ALA A 8 -30.97 -19.51 -74.02
CA ALA A 8 -31.54 -20.14 -72.85
C ALA A 8 -30.50 -20.83 -71.92
N ALA A 9 -29.30 -21.14 -72.40
CA ALA A 9 -28.22 -21.71 -71.66
C ALA A 9 -27.64 -20.77 -70.59
N ALA A 10 -27.59 -19.46 -70.83
CA ALA A 10 -27.10 -18.46 -69.89
C ALA A 10 -28.05 -18.20 -68.71
N ARG A 11 -29.35 -18.44 -68.87
CA ARG A 11 -30.34 -18.35 -67.78
C ARG A 11 -30.27 -19.53 -66.82
N ARG A 12 -30.02 -20.75 -67.36
CA ARG A 12 -29.84 -21.97 -66.50
C ARG A 12 -28.54 -21.93 -65.66
N ALA A 13 -27.45 -21.37 -66.20
CA ALA A 13 -26.19 -21.20 -65.45
C ALA A 13 -26.33 -20.14 -64.35
N ARG A 14 -27.04 -19.06 -64.54
CA ARG A 14 -27.31 -18.02 -63.51
C ARG A 14 -28.24 -18.54 -62.41
N SER A 15 -29.22 -19.35 -62.71
CA SER A 15 -30.12 -19.95 -61.72
C SER A 15 -29.39 -21.05 -60.91
N ALA A 16 -28.49 -21.85 -61.53
CA ALA A 16 -27.68 -22.84 -60.81
C ALA A 16 -26.64 -22.17 -59.90
N LEU A 17 -25.99 -21.06 -60.33
CA LEU A 17 -25.07 -20.30 -59.52
C LEU A 17 -25.76 -19.58 -58.33
N ALA A 18 -26.96 -19.03 -58.53
CA ALA A 18 -27.76 -18.44 -57.50
C ALA A 18 -28.27 -19.47 -56.47
N SER A 19 -28.64 -20.68 -56.93
CA SER A 19 -28.99 -21.77 -56.01
C SER A 19 -27.79 -22.34 -55.29
N LEU A 20 -26.61 -22.39 -55.87
CA LEU A 20 -25.37 -22.80 -55.22
C LEU A 20 -24.89 -21.74 -54.18
N LEU A 21 -25.05 -20.46 -54.47
CA LEU A 21 -24.78 -19.36 -53.51
C LEU A 21 -25.79 -19.36 -52.35
N LEU A 22 -27.06 -19.65 -52.60
CA LEU A 22 -28.08 -19.76 -51.55
C LEU A 22 -27.83 -21.00 -50.67
N THR A 23 -27.35 -22.13 -51.26
CA THR A 23 -26.99 -23.32 -50.45
C THR A 23 -25.68 -23.16 -49.73
N LEU A 24 -24.71 -22.40 -50.24
CA LEU A 24 -23.48 -22.02 -49.50
C LEU A 24 -23.73 -21.02 -48.38
N VAL A 25 -24.68 -20.10 -48.55
CA VAL A 25 -25.14 -19.17 -47.50
C VAL A 25 -25.98 -19.92 -46.44
N ALA A 26 -26.74 -20.94 -46.82
CA ALA A 26 -27.48 -21.77 -45.87
C ALA A 26 -26.60 -22.78 -45.12
N ALA A 27 -25.42 -23.18 -45.64
CA ALA A 27 -24.48 -24.06 -44.97
C ALA A 27 -23.54 -23.33 -44.00
N ALA A 28 -23.52 -21.98 -44.02
CA ALA A 28 -22.85 -21.14 -43.07
C ALA A 28 -23.77 -20.61 -41.94
N ALA A 29 -24.94 -21.20 -41.75
CA ALA A 29 -25.69 -21.07 -40.49
C ALA A 29 -24.91 -21.87 -39.45
N GLN A 30 -23.87 -21.21 -38.86
CA GLN A 30 -23.27 -21.68 -37.59
C GLN A 30 -24.43 -21.98 -36.67
N ALA A 31 -24.51 -23.20 -36.14
CA ALA A 31 -25.48 -23.55 -35.13
C ALA A 31 -25.39 -22.52 -34.03
N GLN A 32 -26.43 -21.71 -33.89
CA GLN A 32 -26.45 -20.67 -32.87
C GLN A 32 -26.32 -21.36 -31.53
N GLU A 33 -25.33 -20.89 -30.71
CA GLU A 33 -25.09 -21.44 -29.39
C GLU A 33 -26.40 -21.49 -28.58
N PRO A 34 -26.70 -22.60 -27.90
CA PRO A 34 -27.88 -22.70 -27.04
C PRO A 34 -27.88 -21.58 -25.98
N VAL A 35 -29.00 -20.91 -25.78
CA VAL A 35 -29.14 -19.76 -24.88
C VAL A 35 -30.01 -20.12 -23.69
N ASP A 36 -29.57 -19.83 -22.47
CA ASP A 36 -30.42 -19.82 -21.29
C ASP A 36 -31.41 -18.65 -21.38
N GLN A 37 -32.66 -18.97 -21.76
CA GLN A 37 -33.69 -17.96 -22.04
C GLN A 37 -34.12 -17.19 -20.77
N ALA A 38 -34.18 -17.90 -19.62
CA ALA A 38 -34.62 -17.29 -18.36
C ALA A 38 -33.57 -16.32 -17.83
N TYR A 39 -32.33 -16.77 -17.75
CA TYR A 39 -31.22 -15.93 -17.33
C TYR A 39 -31.01 -14.71 -18.26
N THR A 40 -31.08 -14.96 -19.57
CA THR A 40 -30.95 -13.90 -20.60
C THR A 40 -32.04 -12.83 -20.53
N ALA A 41 -33.29 -13.27 -20.20
CA ALA A 41 -34.38 -12.32 -20.01
C ALA A 41 -34.12 -11.42 -18.80
N ASP A 42 -33.55 -11.93 -17.72
CA ASP A 42 -33.17 -11.14 -16.56
C ASP A 42 -31.97 -10.23 -16.81
N ILE A 43 -30.95 -10.66 -17.58
CA ILE A 43 -29.88 -9.78 -18.04
C ILE A 43 -30.48 -8.52 -18.69
N ARG A 44 -31.39 -8.72 -19.64
CA ARG A 44 -32.05 -7.60 -20.36
C ARG A 44 -32.93 -6.75 -19.47
N ARG A 45 -33.66 -7.37 -18.58
CA ARG A 45 -34.56 -6.70 -17.61
C ARG A 45 -33.80 -5.78 -16.65
N PHE A 46 -32.61 -6.18 -16.18
CA PHE A 46 -31.84 -5.43 -15.18
C PHE A 46 -30.81 -4.48 -15.75
N THR A 47 -30.54 -4.57 -17.06
CA THR A 47 -29.74 -3.58 -17.79
C THR A 47 -30.58 -2.32 -18.01
N THR A 48 -30.12 -1.20 -17.53
CA THR A 48 -30.94 0.03 -17.49
C THR A 48 -31.00 0.77 -18.82
N GLU A 49 -29.99 0.60 -19.66
CA GLU A 49 -29.93 1.22 -21.00
C GLU A 49 -29.37 0.22 -22.02
N PRO A 50 -29.89 0.18 -23.24
CA PRO A 50 -29.48 -0.79 -24.26
C PRO A 50 -27.99 -0.78 -24.57
N PHE A 51 -27.33 0.38 -24.52
CA PHE A 51 -25.91 0.52 -24.82
C PHE A 51 -24.99 -0.03 -23.70
N PHE A 52 -25.50 -0.37 -22.51
CA PHE A 52 -24.76 -1.10 -21.49
C PHE A 52 -24.75 -2.61 -21.71
N LEU A 53 -25.41 -3.09 -22.77
CA LEU A 53 -25.50 -4.49 -23.13
C LEU A 53 -24.81 -4.73 -24.49
N THR A 54 -23.52 -5.07 -24.43
CA THR A 54 -22.74 -5.33 -25.64
C THR A 54 -23.07 -6.73 -26.22
N PRO A 55 -22.76 -6.99 -27.50
CA PRO A 55 -22.96 -8.32 -28.09
C PRO A 55 -22.19 -9.46 -27.41
N LEU A 56 -21.18 -9.15 -26.59
CA LEU A 56 -20.40 -10.15 -25.86
C LEU A 56 -21.12 -10.71 -24.62
N VAL A 57 -22.11 -9.97 -24.10
CA VAL A 57 -22.80 -10.30 -22.85
C VAL A 57 -24.32 -10.21 -22.93
N ASP A 58 -24.90 -10.10 -24.14
CA ASP A 58 -26.34 -9.90 -24.36
C ASP A 58 -27.19 -11.16 -24.11
N HIS A 59 -26.55 -12.29 -23.88
CA HIS A 59 -27.16 -13.56 -23.53
C HIS A 59 -26.22 -14.39 -22.66
N LEU A 60 -26.74 -15.39 -21.99
CA LEU A 60 -25.94 -16.42 -21.31
C LEU A 60 -26.04 -17.75 -22.08
N PRO A 61 -24.91 -18.43 -22.41
CA PRO A 61 -24.97 -19.77 -23.01
C PRO A 61 -25.64 -20.77 -22.08
N ALA A 62 -26.42 -21.70 -22.64
CA ALA A 62 -27.08 -22.75 -21.87
C ALA A 62 -26.18 -23.96 -21.68
N SER A 63 -26.22 -24.56 -20.48
CA SER A 63 -25.59 -25.84 -20.18
C SER A 63 -26.59 -26.79 -19.50
N ASN A 64 -26.44 -28.06 -19.80
CA ASN A 64 -27.21 -29.13 -19.11
C ASN A 64 -26.44 -29.70 -17.90
N THR A 65 -25.18 -29.38 -17.75
CA THR A 65 -24.28 -29.94 -16.73
C THR A 65 -23.78 -28.87 -15.76
N VAL A 66 -23.35 -27.73 -16.26
CA VAL A 66 -22.79 -26.64 -15.43
C VAL A 66 -23.92 -25.74 -14.96
N PRO A 67 -24.11 -25.55 -13.64
CA PRO A 67 -25.18 -24.71 -13.12
C PRO A 67 -24.89 -23.22 -13.26
N THR A 68 -25.94 -22.43 -13.56
CA THR A 68 -25.85 -20.95 -13.56
C THR A 68 -25.92 -20.39 -12.13
N PRO A 69 -25.52 -19.11 -11.91
CA PRO A 69 -25.78 -18.44 -10.64
C PRO A 69 -27.25 -18.50 -10.22
N LEU A 70 -28.18 -18.34 -11.16
CA LEU A 70 -29.62 -18.44 -10.87
C LEU A 70 -30.01 -19.80 -10.28
N GLN A 71 -29.45 -20.88 -10.80
CA GLN A 71 -29.76 -22.24 -10.32
C GLN A 71 -29.18 -22.53 -8.92
N VAL A 72 -28.02 -21.97 -8.58
CA VAL A 72 -27.32 -22.22 -7.30
C VAL A 72 -27.74 -21.23 -6.22
N LEU A 73 -27.89 -19.94 -6.59
CA LEU A 73 -28.09 -18.83 -5.66
C LEU A 73 -29.52 -18.29 -5.64
N GLY A 74 -30.34 -18.63 -6.65
CA GLY A 74 -31.73 -18.17 -6.80
C GLY A 74 -31.86 -16.78 -7.45
N HIS A 75 -30.77 -16.18 -7.90
CA HIS A 75 -30.72 -14.91 -8.63
C HIS A 75 -29.60 -14.92 -9.67
N ILE A 76 -29.70 -14.04 -10.67
CA ILE A 76 -28.62 -13.85 -11.62
C ILE A 76 -27.51 -12.98 -11.01
N ALA A 77 -26.30 -13.07 -11.53
CA ALA A 77 -25.21 -12.16 -11.20
C ALA A 77 -25.61 -10.70 -11.46
N GLY A 78 -25.38 -9.83 -10.50
CA GLY A 78 -25.74 -8.42 -10.59
C GLY A 78 -27.27 -8.16 -10.59
N ALA A 79 -28.08 -9.02 -10.02
CA ALA A 79 -29.50 -8.74 -9.78
C ALA A 79 -29.63 -7.51 -8.86
N PRO A 80 -30.51 -6.53 -9.18
CA PRO A 80 -30.77 -5.42 -8.29
C PRO A 80 -31.22 -5.89 -6.92
N ASP A 81 -30.84 -5.13 -5.90
CA ASP A 81 -31.23 -5.38 -4.51
C ASP A 81 -30.68 -6.65 -3.87
N VAL A 82 -29.73 -7.32 -4.50
CA VAL A 82 -29.06 -8.52 -3.97
C VAL A 82 -27.55 -8.36 -4.04
N LEU A 83 -26.87 -8.68 -2.93
CA LEU A 83 -25.42 -8.86 -2.87
C LEU A 83 -25.08 -10.23 -2.33
N SER A 84 -24.20 -10.96 -3.02
CA SER A 84 -23.74 -12.28 -2.61
C SER A 84 -22.72 -12.19 -1.47
N TYR A 85 -22.88 -13.01 -0.42
CA TYR A 85 -21.84 -13.21 0.59
C TYR A 85 -20.62 -13.93 0.01
N PRO A 86 -19.43 -13.81 0.62
CA PRO A 86 -18.26 -14.57 0.18
C PRO A 86 -18.53 -16.07 0.09
N GLU A 87 -19.24 -16.62 1.06
CA GLU A 87 -19.61 -18.04 1.12
C GLU A 87 -20.50 -18.46 -0.07
N ASP A 88 -21.40 -17.59 -0.51
CA ASP A 88 -22.26 -17.84 -1.68
C ASP A 88 -21.46 -17.81 -2.97
N VAL A 89 -20.57 -16.82 -3.15
CA VAL A 89 -19.69 -16.75 -4.29
C VAL A 89 -18.81 -18.00 -4.37
N TYR A 90 -18.22 -18.42 -3.25
CA TYR A 90 -17.33 -19.58 -3.19
C TYR A 90 -18.06 -20.90 -3.41
N ARG A 91 -19.26 -21.04 -2.85
CA ARG A 91 -20.16 -22.18 -3.11
C ARG A 91 -20.49 -22.29 -4.59
N TYR A 92 -20.78 -21.18 -5.24
CA TYR A 92 -21.07 -21.16 -6.67
C TYR A 92 -19.82 -21.56 -7.49
N MET A 93 -18.65 -20.97 -7.21
CA MET A 93 -17.39 -21.28 -7.93
C MET A 93 -17.04 -22.76 -7.82
N ARG A 94 -17.23 -23.37 -6.64
CA ARG A 94 -17.03 -24.82 -6.43
C ARG A 94 -18.05 -25.66 -7.18
N ALA A 95 -19.30 -25.26 -7.23
CA ALA A 95 -20.32 -25.96 -8.00
C ALA A 95 -20.00 -26.00 -9.51
N VAL A 96 -19.46 -24.91 -10.06
CA VAL A 96 -18.99 -24.88 -11.45
C VAL A 96 -17.78 -25.79 -11.65
N ALA A 97 -16.83 -25.79 -10.71
CA ALA A 97 -15.64 -26.66 -10.79
C ALA A 97 -15.96 -28.15 -10.66
N GLU A 98 -16.96 -28.52 -9.86
CA GLU A 98 -17.45 -29.89 -9.75
C GLU A 98 -18.16 -30.37 -11.03
N ALA A 99 -18.74 -29.43 -11.78
CA ALA A 99 -19.54 -29.72 -12.98
C ALA A 99 -18.76 -29.60 -14.29
N SER A 100 -17.49 -29.19 -14.27
CA SER A 100 -16.71 -28.90 -15.48
C SER A 100 -15.20 -29.16 -15.29
N ASP A 101 -14.64 -30.03 -16.15
CA ASP A 101 -13.20 -30.27 -16.23
C ASP A 101 -12.39 -29.05 -16.74
N ARG A 102 -13.06 -27.95 -17.11
CA ARG A 102 -12.48 -26.68 -17.55
C ARG A 102 -12.19 -25.73 -16.40
N VAL A 103 -12.61 -26.06 -15.17
CA VAL A 103 -12.51 -25.18 -14.00
C VAL A 103 -11.87 -25.92 -12.83
N LYS A 104 -10.95 -25.25 -12.13
CA LYS A 104 -10.44 -25.68 -10.82
C LYS A 104 -10.54 -24.55 -9.82
N VAL A 105 -10.74 -24.87 -8.54
CA VAL A 105 -10.74 -23.94 -7.43
C VAL A 105 -9.72 -24.39 -6.39
N PHE A 106 -8.87 -23.48 -5.98
CA PHE A 106 -7.84 -23.71 -4.96
C PHE A 106 -8.05 -22.75 -3.78
N SER A 107 -7.67 -23.16 -2.58
CA SER A 107 -7.46 -22.23 -1.47
C SER A 107 -6.07 -21.60 -1.62
N ILE A 108 -5.98 -20.27 -1.44
CA ILE A 108 -4.71 -19.52 -1.49
C ILE A 108 -4.36 -18.90 -0.15
N GLY A 109 -4.96 -19.36 0.94
CA GLY A 109 -4.70 -18.90 2.29
C GLY A 109 -5.94 -18.31 2.99
N GLU A 110 -5.71 -17.62 4.07
CA GLU A 110 -6.73 -16.99 4.90
C GLU A 110 -6.47 -15.50 5.08
N THR A 111 -7.54 -14.74 5.36
CA THR A 111 -7.47 -13.34 5.77
C THR A 111 -7.01 -13.20 7.22
N GLU A 112 -6.86 -11.95 7.69
CA GLU A 112 -6.55 -11.64 9.10
C GLU A 112 -7.66 -12.09 10.06
N GLU A 113 -8.92 -12.15 9.63
CA GLU A 113 -10.05 -12.64 10.45
C GLU A 113 -10.29 -14.15 10.28
N GLY A 114 -9.44 -14.86 9.52
CA GLY A 114 -9.47 -16.31 9.34
C GLY A 114 -10.50 -16.81 8.33
N ARG A 115 -10.89 -15.96 7.34
CA ARG A 115 -11.72 -16.41 6.21
C ARG A 115 -10.84 -16.87 5.06
N GLU A 116 -11.27 -17.95 4.41
CA GLU A 116 -10.60 -18.49 3.23
C GLU A 116 -10.56 -17.48 2.09
N MET A 117 -9.46 -17.45 1.35
CA MET A 117 -9.31 -16.82 0.03
C MET A 117 -9.16 -17.90 -1.02
N ILE A 118 -9.82 -17.73 -2.18
CA ILE A 118 -9.81 -18.74 -3.26
C ILE A 118 -9.24 -18.18 -4.56
N LEU A 119 -8.66 -19.10 -5.33
CA LEU A 119 -8.27 -18.93 -6.72
C LEU A 119 -9.12 -19.83 -7.61
N VAL A 120 -9.73 -19.26 -8.64
CA VAL A 120 -10.46 -19.98 -9.68
C VAL A 120 -9.61 -19.97 -10.95
N VAL A 121 -9.41 -21.12 -11.58
CA VAL A 121 -8.64 -21.27 -12.81
C VAL A 121 -9.53 -21.83 -13.89
N VAL A 122 -9.57 -21.21 -15.09
CA VAL A 122 -10.37 -21.64 -16.23
C VAL A 122 -9.51 -21.72 -17.49
N ALA A 123 -9.57 -22.85 -18.17
CA ALA A 123 -8.95 -23.09 -19.50
C ALA A 123 -9.64 -24.30 -20.18
N ASP A 124 -9.16 -24.72 -21.36
CA ASP A 124 -9.58 -25.98 -21.92
C ASP A 124 -9.17 -27.18 -21.03
N GLU A 125 -9.86 -28.31 -21.18
CA GLU A 125 -9.75 -29.50 -20.33
C GLU A 125 -8.31 -30.03 -20.26
N ARG A 126 -7.61 -30.03 -21.40
CA ARG A 126 -6.22 -30.49 -21.48
C ARG A 126 -5.31 -29.55 -20.70
N THR A 127 -5.48 -28.25 -20.83
CA THR A 127 -4.70 -27.24 -20.11
C THR A 127 -4.90 -27.36 -18.61
N ILE A 128 -6.14 -27.57 -18.15
CA ILE A 128 -6.44 -27.79 -16.74
C ILE A 128 -5.82 -29.08 -16.21
N ALA A 129 -5.81 -30.15 -17.01
CA ALA A 129 -5.16 -31.43 -16.66
C ALA A 129 -3.63 -31.32 -16.59
N GLU A 130 -3.02 -30.46 -17.42
CA GLU A 130 -1.57 -30.23 -17.51
C GLU A 130 -1.13 -28.88 -16.86
N LEU A 131 -1.89 -28.32 -15.89
CA LEU A 131 -1.67 -26.97 -15.36
C LEU A 131 -0.25 -26.75 -14.84
N ASP A 132 0.33 -27.71 -14.11
CA ASP A 132 1.70 -27.64 -13.58
C ASP A 132 2.75 -27.55 -14.68
N ARG A 133 2.51 -28.16 -15.84
CA ARG A 133 3.39 -28.01 -17.01
C ARG A 133 3.40 -26.57 -17.52
N TYR A 134 2.23 -25.89 -17.57
CA TYR A 134 2.15 -24.50 -18.02
C TYR A 134 2.78 -23.55 -17.00
N LYS A 135 2.63 -23.83 -15.70
CA LYS A 135 3.34 -23.10 -14.62
C LYS A 135 4.86 -23.20 -14.81
N ASP A 136 5.41 -24.41 -15.02
CA ASP A 136 6.86 -24.62 -15.27
C ASP A 136 7.34 -23.84 -16.50
N MET A 137 6.56 -23.86 -17.60
CA MET A 137 6.92 -23.11 -18.80
C MET A 137 7.04 -21.61 -18.54
N LEU A 138 6.10 -21.02 -17.79
CA LEU A 138 6.11 -19.59 -17.46
C LEU A 138 7.22 -19.25 -16.45
N ALA A 139 7.45 -20.11 -15.45
CA ALA A 139 8.56 -19.97 -14.52
C ALA A 139 9.93 -19.96 -15.24
N ARG A 140 10.07 -20.79 -16.27
CA ARG A 140 11.29 -20.83 -17.10
C ARG A 140 11.43 -19.63 -18.02
N LEU A 141 10.33 -19.06 -18.49
CA LEU A 141 10.33 -17.80 -19.26
C LEU A 141 10.60 -16.59 -18.36
N SER A 142 10.24 -16.64 -17.08
CA SER A 142 10.50 -15.55 -16.14
C SER A 142 11.98 -15.43 -15.75
N ASP A 143 12.77 -16.52 -15.85
CA ASP A 143 14.20 -16.50 -15.50
C ASP A 143 15.11 -16.90 -16.70
N PRO A 144 15.56 -15.93 -17.49
CA PRO A 144 16.39 -16.16 -18.65
C PRO A 144 17.81 -16.69 -18.34
N ARG A 145 18.23 -16.70 -17.08
CA ARG A 145 19.51 -17.30 -16.67
C ARG A 145 19.46 -18.83 -16.73
N ARG A 146 18.24 -19.41 -16.61
CA ARG A 146 17.98 -20.84 -16.58
C ARG A 146 17.48 -21.41 -17.91
N THR A 147 17.21 -20.56 -18.90
CA THR A 147 16.56 -20.93 -20.16
C THR A 147 17.32 -20.34 -21.33
N SER A 148 17.77 -21.20 -22.26
CA SER A 148 18.44 -20.74 -23.49
C SER A 148 17.47 -20.08 -24.46
N GLU A 149 17.97 -19.24 -25.37
CA GLU A 149 17.16 -18.57 -26.39
C GLU A 149 16.36 -19.56 -27.24
N ALA A 150 16.99 -20.68 -27.69
CA ALA A 150 16.33 -21.71 -28.49
C ALA A 150 15.21 -22.38 -27.72
N GLU A 151 15.41 -22.61 -26.43
CA GLU A 151 14.41 -23.20 -25.57
C GLU A 151 13.27 -22.21 -25.26
N ALA A 152 13.57 -20.94 -24.99
CA ALA A 152 12.57 -19.92 -24.82
C ALA A 152 11.66 -19.80 -26.04
N GLN A 153 12.22 -19.83 -27.24
CA GLN A 153 11.46 -19.82 -28.50
C GLN A 153 10.53 -21.05 -28.64
N ARG A 154 10.93 -22.21 -28.14
CA ARG A 154 10.07 -23.38 -28.08
C ARG A 154 8.95 -23.21 -27.07
N LEU A 155 9.30 -22.78 -25.85
CA LEU A 155 8.32 -22.54 -24.75
C LEU A 155 7.28 -21.50 -25.17
N ILE A 156 7.67 -20.38 -25.79
CA ILE A 156 6.78 -19.32 -26.27
C ILE A 156 5.73 -19.86 -27.25
N ARG A 157 6.10 -20.83 -28.13
CA ARG A 157 5.13 -21.45 -29.06
C ARG A 157 4.15 -22.38 -28.36
N GLU A 158 4.57 -23.04 -27.26
CA GLU A 158 3.78 -24.07 -26.58
C GLU A 158 2.98 -23.51 -25.38
N ALA A 159 3.56 -22.55 -24.65
CA ALA A 159 2.96 -21.99 -23.45
C ALA A 159 1.71 -21.16 -23.74
N LYS A 160 0.91 -20.98 -22.71
CA LYS A 160 -0.25 -20.07 -22.68
C LYS A 160 0.00 -18.96 -21.67
N PRO A 161 -0.25 -17.70 -22.02
CA PRO A 161 -0.21 -16.63 -21.04
C PRO A 161 -1.27 -16.84 -19.96
N ILE A 162 -0.96 -16.46 -18.73
CA ILE A 162 -1.91 -16.42 -17.63
C ILE A 162 -2.41 -14.99 -17.48
N TYR A 163 -3.74 -14.82 -17.48
CA TYR A 163 -4.41 -13.56 -17.17
C TYR A 163 -5.09 -13.69 -15.82
N TYR A 164 -4.52 -13.04 -14.80
CA TYR A 164 -5.00 -13.13 -13.43
C TYR A 164 -5.81 -11.87 -13.06
N VAL A 165 -7.06 -12.07 -12.63
CA VAL A 165 -7.99 -11.01 -12.25
C VAL A 165 -8.24 -11.05 -10.74
N THR A 166 -8.19 -9.89 -10.09
CA THR A 166 -8.55 -9.72 -8.68
C THR A 166 -9.79 -8.81 -8.55
N GLY A 167 -10.69 -9.17 -7.66
CA GLY A 167 -11.91 -8.40 -7.41
C GLY A 167 -12.08 -8.02 -5.95
N ALA A 168 -12.78 -6.92 -5.70
CA ALA A 168 -13.22 -6.46 -4.39
C ALA A 168 -12.10 -6.39 -3.32
N ILE A 169 -10.93 -5.85 -3.66
CA ILE A 169 -9.96 -5.43 -2.66
C ILE A 169 -10.51 -4.27 -1.84
N HIS A 170 -11.27 -3.38 -2.47
CA HIS A 170 -12.06 -2.38 -1.76
C HIS A 170 -13.47 -2.94 -1.51
N SER A 171 -13.78 -3.21 -0.27
CA SER A 171 -15.02 -3.89 0.13
C SER A 171 -16.32 -3.24 -0.36
N PRO A 172 -16.44 -1.89 -0.45
CA PRO A 172 -17.64 -1.23 -0.99
C PRO A 172 -17.77 -1.30 -2.52
N GLU A 173 -16.79 -1.84 -3.24
CA GLU A 173 -16.81 -2.00 -4.69
C GLU A 173 -17.43 -3.35 -5.03
N THR A 174 -18.75 -3.36 -5.23
CA THR A 174 -19.57 -4.57 -5.08
C THR A 174 -19.76 -5.37 -6.35
N GLY A 175 -19.47 -4.82 -7.53
CA GLY A 175 -19.82 -5.43 -8.82
C GLY A 175 -18.91 -6.57 -9.27
N SER A 176 -17.61 -6.50 -8.96
CA SER A 176 -16.64 -7.47 -9.48
C SER A 176 -16.84 -8.91 -9.00
N PRO A 177 -17.21 -9.22 -7.73
CA PRO A 177 -17.53 -10.60 -7.34
C PRO A 177 -18.73 -11.18 -8.09
N GLU A 178 -19.77 -10.37 -8.30
CA GLU A 178 -20.94 -10.75 -9.08
C GLU A 178 -20.55 -11.02 -10.54
N MET A 179 -19.78 -10.12 -11.15
CA MET A 179 -19.32 -10.26 -12.54
C MET A 179 -18.47 -11.52 -12.74
N LEU A 180 -17.55 -11.81 -11.82
CA LEU A 180 -16.66 -12.96 -11.94
C LEU A 180 -17.39 -14.30 -11.88
N MET A 181 -18.52 -14.40 -11.15
CA MET A 181 -19.38 -15.60 -11.19
C MET A 181 -19.89 -15.87 -12.61
N GLU A 182 -20.42 -14.84 -13.29
CA GLU A 182 -20.96 -15.00 -14.63
C GLU A 182 -19.84 -15.19 -15.67
N LEU A 183 -18.71 -14.51 -15.53
CA LEU A 183 -17.56 -14.67 -16.44
C LEU A 183 -16.97 -16.07 -16.39
N VAL A 184 -16.79 -16.65 -15.20
CA VAL A 184 -16.31 -18.03 -15.02
C VAL A 184 -17.26 -19.03 -15.70
N TYR A 185 -18.57 -18.89 -15.50
CA TYR A 185 -19.56 -19.70 -16.19
C TYR A 185 -19.43 -19.57 -17.71
N ARG A 186 -19.40 -18.33 -18.24
CA ARG A 186 -19.31 -18.03 -19.66
C ARG A 186 -18.05 -18.64 -20.29
N LEU A 187 -16.90 -18.51 -19.62
CA LEU A 187 -15.64 -19.09 -20.09
C LEU A 187 -15.65 -20.63 -20.05
N ALA A 188 -16.33 -21.24 -19.09
CA ALA A 188 -16.44 -22.69 -18.96
C ALA A 188 -17.40 -23.31 -20.00
N VAL A 189 -18.53 -22.62 -20.28
CA VAL A 189 -19.66 -23.18 -21.05
C VAL A 189 -19.67 -22.68 -22.49
N GLY A 190 -19.34 -21.44 -22.75
CA GLY A 190 -19.50 -20.81 -24.06
C GLY A 190 -18.70 -21.51 -25.17
N GLU A 191 -19.33 -21.64 -26.33
CA GLU A 191 -18.77 -22.31 -27.53
C GLU A 191 -18.68 -21.36 -28.74
N SER A 192 -18.97 -20.05 -28.53
CA SER A 192 -18.68 -19.03 -29.54
C SER A 192 -17.19 -19.01 -29.88
N GLU A 193 -16.84 -18.61 -31.12
CA GLU A 193 -15.44 -18.49 -31.56
C GLU A 193 -14.65 -17.58 -30.57
N HIS A 194 -15.26 -16.50 -30.10
CA HIS A 194 -14.66 -15.58 -29.15
C HIS A 194 -14.22 -16.31 -27.86
N ILE A 195 -15.13 -17.06 -27.24
CA ILE A 195 -14.85 -17.78 -25.98
C ILE A 195 -13.88 -18.95 -26.19
N ARG A 196 -14.04 -19.71 -27.27
CA ARG A 196 -13.11 -20.82 -27.60
C ARG A 196 -11.69 -20.29 -27.81
N THR A 197 -11.52 -19.20 -28.55
CA THR A 197 -10.20 -18.58 -28.77
C THR A 197 -9.52 -18.22 -27.43
N ILE A 198 -10.25 -17.65 -26.49
CA ILE A 198 -9.75 -17.36 -25.15
C ILE A 198 -9.36 -18.65 -24.44
N ARG A 199 -10.28 -19.59 -24.29
CA ARG A 199 -10.10 -20.83 -23.52
C ARG A 199 -8.99 -21.73 -24.05
N GLU A 200 -8.81 -21.80 -25.37
CA GLU A 200 -7.80 -22.64 -26.05
C GLU A 200 -6.40 -22.01 -26.01
N ASN A 201 -6.26 -20.70 -25.86
CA ASN A 201 -4.97 -19.99 -26.00
C ASN A 201 -4.49 -19.26 -24.77
N LEU A 202 -5.28 -19.23 -23.67
CA LEU A 202 -5.02 -18.47 -22.46
C LEU A 202 -5.47 -19.28 -21.25
N ILE A 203 -4.84 -19.08 -20.10
CA ILE A 203 -5.30 -19.54 -18.80
C ILE A 203 -5.87 -18.34 -18.06
N PHE A 204 -7.16 -18.34 -17.79
CA PHE A 204 -7.81 -17.35 -16.97
C PHE A 204 -7.72 -17.73 -15.50
N MET A 205 -7.31 -16.80 -14.65
CA MET A 205 -7.30 -16.95 -13.19
C MET A 205 -8.10 -15.82 -12.56
N ALA A 206 -8.81 -16.10 -11.46
CA ALA A 206 -9.51 -15.09 -10.70
C ALA A 206 -9.48 -15.37 -9.20
N THR A 207 -9.17 -14.32 -8.41
CA THR A 207 -9.52 -14.24 -6.98
C THR A 207 -10.74 -13.33 -6.87
N PRO A 208 -11.94 -13.88 -6.73
CA PRO A 208 -13.17 -13.10 -6.87
C PRO A 208 -13.37 -12.08 -5.77
N ILE A 209 -12.81 -12.31 -4.60
CA ILE A 209 -12.88 -11.40 -3.45
C ILE A 209 -11.52 -11.40 -2.76
N VAL A 210 -10.81 -10.27 -2.82
CA VAL A 210 -9.52 -10.08 -2.12
C VAL A 210 -9.76 -9.71 -0.66
N GLU A 211 -10.63 -8.70 -0.39
CA GLU A 211 -10.98 -8.30 0.98
C GLU A 211 -12.28 -9.03 1.42
N VAL A 212 -12.11 -10.30 1.77
CA VAL A 212 -13.22 -11.20 2.12
C VAL A 212 -13.93 -10.74 3.39
N ASP A 213 -13.18 -10.26 4.38
CA ASP A 213 -13.70 -9.80 5.67
C ASP A 213 -14.60 -8.59 5.50
N GLY A 214 -14.16 -7.65 4.68
CA GLY A 214 -14.91 -6.44 4.39
C GLY A 214 -16.12 -6.68 3.51
N ARG A 215 -16.03 -7.60 2.54
CA ARG A 215 -17.18 -7.97 1.70
C ARG A 215 -18.34 -8.49 2.58
N ALA A 216 -18.07 -9.37 3.54
CA ALA A 216 -19.09 -9.88 4.46
C ALA A 216 -19.77 -8.74 5.24
N LYS A 217 -18.99 -7.76 5.72
CA LYS A 217 -19.50 -6.58 6.44
C LYS A 217 -20.38 -5.68 5.56
N VAL A 218 -19.96 -5.46 4.30
CA VAL A 218 -20.75 -4.66 3.33
C VAL A 218 -22.09 -5.32 3.05
N VAL A 219 -22.10 -6.64 2.81
CA VAL A 219 -23.34 -7.39 2.57
C VAL A 219 -24.25 -7.33 3.79
N ASP A 220 -23.73 -7.52 5.01
CA ASP A 220 -24.51 -7.38 6.25
C ASP A 220 -25.24 -6.03 6.31
N LEU A 221 -24.49 -4.94 6.16
CA LEU A 221 -25.06 -3.59 6.27
C LEU A 221 -26.09 -3.31 5.18
N TYR A 222 -25.85 -3.77 3.96
CA TYR A 222 -26.80 -3.63 2.86
C TYR A 222 -28.07 -4.44 3.11
N MET A 223 -27.92 -5.73 3.40
CA MET A 223 -29.06 -6.64 3.59
C MET A 223 -29.86 -6.31 4.85
N ALA A 224 -29.22 -5.79 5.91
CA ALA A 224 -29.93 -5.31 7.09
C ALA A 224 -30.92 -4.20 6.74
N ARG A 225 -30.51 -3.21 5.96
CA ARG A 225 -31.39 -2.12 5.47
C ARG A 225 -32.50 -2.61 4.54
N ARG A 226 -32.22 -3.67 3.76
CA ARG A 226 -33.23 -4.27 2.87
C ARG A 226 -34.28 -5.07 3.63
N LYS A 227 -33.86 -5.84 4.65
CA LYS A 227 -34.76 -6.67 5.48
C LYS A 227 -35.57 -5.84 6.46
N ASP A 228 -34.98 -4.79 7.02
CA ASP A 228 -35.64 -3.85 7.93
C ASP A 228 -35.33 -2.41 7.52
N PRO A 229 -36.22 -1.73 6.79
CA PRO A 229 -36.06 -0.33 6.41
C PRO A 229 -35.89 0.64 7.59
N ASN A 230 -36.26 0.20 8.81
CA ASN A 230 -36.06 0.99 10.05
C ASN A 230 -34.71 0.69 10.72
N ALA A 231 -33.97 -0.29 10.26
CA ALA A 231 -32.64 -0.59 10.79
C ALA A 231 -31.73 0.63 10.60
N ASN A 232 -31.31 1.24 11.69
CA ASN A 232 -30.41 2.39 11.66
C ASN A 232 -28.96 1.92 11.70
N VAL A 233 -28.49 1.23 10.66
CA VAL A 233 -27.12 0.75 10.51
C VAL A 233 -26.30 1.70 9.63
N PRO A 234 -24.95 1.75 9.78
CA PRO A 234 -24.08 2.56 8.93
C PRO A 234 -24.29 2.24 7.44
N GLN A 235 -24.09 3.24 6.59
CA GLN A 235 -24.14 3.02 5.14
C GLN A 235 -22.92 2.27 4.61
N ARG A 236 -21.77 2.47 5.27
CA ARG A 236 -20.49 1.84 4.90
C ARG A 236 -19.83 1.24 6.14
N PRO A 237 -19.05 0.16 5.98
CA PRO A 237 -18.33 -0.42 7.10
C PRO A 237 -17.26 0.55 7.64
N LEU A 238 -17.15 0.63 8.96
CA LEU A 238 -16.08 1.37 9.65
C LEU A 238 -14.72 0.67 9.48
N TYR A 239 -14.72 -0.65 9.52
CA TYR A 239 -13.57 -1.51 9.26
C TYR A 239 -13.83 -2.34 8.02
N TRP A 240 -12.87 -2.39 7.09
CA TRP A 240 -12.92 -3.34 5.97
C TRP A 240 -12.31 -4.66 6.44
N GLY A 241 -10.99 -4.77 6.58
CA GLY A 241 -10.33 -5.88 7.25
C GLY A 241 -10.13 -5.67 8.75
N LYS A 242 -9.16 -6.35 9.33
CA LYS A 242 -8.77 -6.23 10.74
C LYS A 242 -8.11 -4.89 11.05
N TYR A 243 -7.31 -4.37 10.13
CA TYR A 243 -6.46 -3.19 10.35
C TYR A 243 -6.96 -1.96 9.60
N VAL A 244 -6.77 -1.91 8.30
CA VAL A 244 -7.01 -0.72 7.48
C VAL A 244 -8.27 -0.83 6.62
N ALA A 245 -8.77 0.31 6.12
CA ALA A 245 -9.85 0.36 5.15
C ALA A 245 -9.28 0.46 3.73
N HIS A 246 -9.55 1.55 3.00
CA HIS A 246 -9.11 1.77 1.62
C HIS A 246 -7.60 1.58 1.41
N ASP A 247 -6.80 1.81 2.44
CA ASP A 247 -5.34 1.68 2.40
C ASP A 247 -4.85 0.22 2.31
N ASN A 248 -5.77 -0.78 2.34
CA ASN A 248 -5.42 -2.16 2.06
C ASN A 248 -4.85 -2.35 0.64
N ASN A 249 -5.21 -1.47 -0.31
CA ASN A 249 -4.60 -1.39 -1.64
C ASN A 249 -3.41 -0.40 -1.67
N ARG A 250 -2.59 -0.37 -0.63
CA ARG A 250 -1.31 0.36 -0.51
C ARG A 250 -0.20 -0.50 0.10
N ASP A 251 -0.45 -1.79 0.25
CA ASP A 251 0.44 -2.75 0.88
C ASP A 251 1.37 -3.50 -0.11
N GLY A 252 1.31 -3.15 -1.39
CA GLY A 252 2.10 -3.83 -2.44
C GLY A 252 3.61 -3.74 -2.26
N MET A 253 4.12 -2.78 -1.48
CA MET A 253 5.54 -2.67 -1.10
C MET A 253 5.83 -3.31 0.27
N GLY A 254 4.95 -3.10 1.25
CA GLY A 254 5.14 -3.55 2.64
C GLY A 254 4.88 -5.03 2.84
N LEU A 255 3.98 -5.62 2.04
CA LEU A 255 3.55 -7.03 2.11
C LEU A 255 3.19 -7.46 3.53
N SER A 256 2.50 -6.61 4.26
CA SER A 256 2.20 -6.79 5.68
C SER A 256 0.84 -7.42 5.91
N LEU A 257 -0.09 -7.25 4.97
CA LEU A 257 -1.43 -7.82 5.04
C LEU A 257 -1.45 -9.23 4.39
N LYS A 258 -2.15 -10.16 5.01
CA LYS A 258 -2.29 -11.53 4.49
C LYS A 258 -2.88 -11.54 3.08
N LEU A 259 -3.86 -10.68 2.80
CA LEU A 259 -4.45 -10.59 1.46
C LEU A 259 -3.39 -10.30 0.38
N THR A 260 -2.45 -9.38 0.63
CA THR A 260 -1.38 -9.04 -0.31
C THR A 260 -0.38 -10.19 -0.41
N GLN A 261 -0.05 -10.82 0.72
CA GLN A 261 0.86 -11.98 0.75
C GLN A 261 0.30 -13.14 -0.07
N ASN A 262 -0.96 -13.51 0.14
CA ASN A 262 -1.62 -14.61 -0.59
C ASN A 262 -1.66 -14.36 -2.10
N ILE A 263 -1.91 -13.12 -2.54
CA ILE A 263 -1.90 -12.78 -3.97
C ILE A 263 -0.47 -12.82 -4.53
N LEU A 264 0.53 -12.32 -3.79
CA LEU A 264 1.93 -12.38 -4.23
C LEU A 264 2.43 -13.83 -4.32
N GLU A 265 2.15 -14.67 -3.32
CA GLU A 265 2.53 -16.08 -3.34
C GLU A 265 1.91 -16.81 -4.54
N THR A 266 0.61 -16.54 -4.81
CA THR A 266 -0.07 -17.02 -6.01
C THR A 266 0.62 -16.51 -7.29
N PHE A 267 1.00 -15.24 -7.33
CA PHE A 267 1.70 -14.65 -8.47
C PHE A 267 3.07 -15.32 -8.70
N LEU A 268 3.84 -15.53 -7.65
CA LEU A 268 5.17 -16.17 -7.74
C LEU A 268 5.08 -17.66 -8.09
N GLU A 269 3.98 -18.33 -7.74
CA GLU A 269 3.74 -19.72 -8.09
C GLU A 269 3.34 -19.91 -9.56
N TYR A 270 2.48 -19.01 -10.08
CA TYR A 270 1.88 -19.16 -11.42
C TYR A 270 2.55 -18.33 -12.50
N HIS A 271 3.33 -17.31 -12.15
CA HIS A 271 4.00 -16.38 -13.06
C HIS A 271 3.06 -15.78 -14.12
N PRO A 272 1.93 -15.16 -13.75
CA PRO A 272 1.00 -14.58 -14.70
C PRO A 272 1.64 -13.48 -15.53
N THR A 273 1.26 -13.40 -16.81
CA THR A 273 1.71 -12.34 -17.72
C THR A 273 0.93 -11.03 -17.53
N VAL A 274 -0.28 -11.12 -16.97
CA VAL A 274 -1.14 -9.98 -16.64
C VAL A 274 -1.73 -10.19 -15.25
N LEU A 275 -1.71 -9.16 -14.40
CA LEU A 275 -2.48 -9.04 -13.18
C LEU A 275 -3.41 -7.84 -13.30
N HIS A 276 -4.71 -8.07 -13.22
CA HIS A 276 -5.73 -7.08 -13.47
C HIS A 276 -6.65 -6.91 -12.27
N ASP A 277 -6.59 -5.76 -11.62
CA ASP A 277 -7.39 -5.44 -10.43
C ASP A 277 -8.68 -4.70 -10.83
N LEU A 278 -9.81 -5.06 -10.22
CA LEU A 278 -11.13 -4.52 -10.55
C LEU A 278 -11.62 -3.59 -9.46
N HIS A 279 -11.84 -2.31 -9.85
CA HIS A 279 -12.27 -1.25 -8.97
C HIS A 279 -13.55 -0.55 -9.44
N GLU A 280 -14.10 0.29 -8.56
CA GLU A 280 -15.27 1.13 -8.82
C GLU A 280 -15.05 2.55 -8.29
N SER A 281 -15.37 3.56 -9.13
CA SER A 281 -15.30 4.97 -8.80
C SER A 281 -16.48 5.76 -9.38
N ALA A 282 -16.25 6.96 -9.88
CA ALA A 282 -17.26 7.80 -10.55
C ALA A 282 -17.29 7.63 -12.09
N SER A 283 -16.62 6.60 -12.64
CA SER A 283 -16.48 6.36 -14.06
C SER A 283 -17.51 5.33 -14.56
N TYR A 284 -18.00 5.46 -15.82
CA TYR A 284 -18.77 4.37 -16.43
C TYR A 284 -17.85 3.17 -16.67
N LEU A 285 -16.73 3.42 -17.34
CA LEU A 285 -15.62 2.48 -17.45
C LEU A 285 -14.33 3.26 -17.75
N TYR A 286 -13.36 3.13 -16.87
CA TYR A 286 -11.99 3.59 -17.03
C TYR A 286 -11.06 2.38 -17.16
N THR A 287 -10.29 2.32 -18.25
CA THR A 287 -9.43 1.17 -18.58
C THR A 287 -7.96 1.41 -18.26
N SER A 288 -7.68 2.41 -17.48
CA SER A 288 -6.43 2.81 -16.82
C SER A 288 -5.15 2.74 -17.66
N THR A 289 -4.75 3.83 -18.29
CA THR A 289 -3.34 4.02 -18.66
C THR A 289 -2.63 5.00 -17.74
N GLY A 290 -3.41 5.85 -17.06
CA GLY A 290 -2.87 6.98 -16.30
C GLY A 290 -2.37 8.11 -17.23
N ARG A 291 -1.94 9.19 -16.62
CA ARG A 291 -1.44 10.41 -17.28
C ARG A 291 0.06 10.60 -17.18
N GLY A 292 0.74 9.71 -16.43
CA GLY A 292 2.15 9.88 -16.06
C GLY A 292 2.33 10.93 -14.93
N PRO A 293 3.56 11.07 -14.42
CA PRO A 293 4.72 10.26 -14.79
C PRO A 293 4.59 8.79 -14.37
N TYR A 294 5.21 7.90 -15.13
CA TYR A 294 5.32 6.50 -14.73
C TYR A 294 6.58 6.28 -13.88
N ASN A 295 6.54 5.25 -13.03
CA ASN A 295 7.71 4.82 -12.28
C ASN A 295 8.90 4.56 -13.22
N ALA A 296 10.04 5.17 -12.92
CA ALA A 296 11.22 5.16 -13.79
C ALA A 296 11.81 3.75 -14.03
N TRP A 297 11.55 2.81 -13.12
CA TRP A 297 12.11 1.45 -13.18
C TRP A 297 11.22 0.44 -13.89
N VAL A 298 9.98 0.79 -14.22
CA VAL A 298 9.11 -0.06 -15.05
C VAL A 298 9.73 -0.22 -16.43
N ASP A 299 9.74 -1.46 -16.96
CA ASP A 299 10.18 -1.66 -18.35
C ASP A 299 9.21 -0.97 -19.31
N PRO A 300 9.68 -0.15 -20.26
CA PRO A 300 8.81 0.57 -21.21
C PRO A 300 7.87 -0.35 -22.01
N ILE A 301 8.22 -1.62 -22.21
CA ILE A 301 7.34 -2.59 -22.87
C ILE A 301 6.07 -2.81 -22.03
N VAL A 302 6.18 -2.86 -20.70
CA VAL A 302 5.00 -2.98 -19.82
C VAL A 302 4.02 -1.84 -20.05
N ILE A 303 4.52 -0.61 -20.11
CA ILE A 303 3.69 0.59 -20.33
C ILE A 303 3.00 0.52 -21.70
N ASN A 304 3.72 0.07 -22.73
CA ASN A 304 3.19 -0.05 -24.09
C ASN A 304 2.11 -1.15 -24.18
N GLU A 305 2.34 -2.32 -23.58
CA GLU A 305 1.37 -3.40 -23.54
C GLU A 305 0.14 -3.03 -22.72
N TRP A 306 0.32 -2.38 -21.59
CA TRP A 306 -0.77 -1.84 -20.78
C TRP A 306 -1.62 -0.86 -21.60
N SER A 307 -0.98 0.09 -22.30
CA SER A 307 -1.65 1.04 -23.15
C SER A 307 -2.40 0.37 -24.31
N ARG A 308 -1.78 -0.62 -24.96
CA ARG A 308 -2.40 -1.40 -26.06
C ARG A 308 -3.71 -2.05 -25.61
N LEU A 309 -3.72 -2.73 -24.48
CA LEU A 309 -4.93 -3.37 -23.94
C LEU A 309 -6.00 -2.33 -23.64
N ALA A 310 -5.64 -1.24 -22.96
CA ALA A 310 -6.58 -0.20 -22.56
C ALA A 310 -7.22 0.51 -23.78
N TYR A 311 -6.43 0.86 -24.79
CA TYR A 311 -6.96 1.49 -26.02
C TYR A 311 -7.78 0.52 -26.87
N LYS A 312 -7.45 -0.78 -26.91
CA LYS A 312 -8.25 -1.79 -27.56
C LYS A 312 -9.66 -1.87 -26.98
N GLU A 313 -9.75 -1.87 -25.66
CA GLU A 313 -11.01 -1.87 -24.92
C GLU A 313 -11.82 -0.59 -25.19
N VAL A 314 -11.19 0.59 -25.11
CA VAL A 314 -11.86 1.86 -25.42
C VAL A 314 -12.41 1.85 -26.85
N GLN A 315 -11.63 1.37 -27.82
CA GLN A 315 -12.01 1.28 -29.23
C GLN A 315 -13.23 0.37 -29.41
N ASP A 316 -13.18 -0.86 -28.92
CA ASP A 316 -14.21 -1.86 -29.14
C ASP A 316 -15.50 -1.52 -28.38
N MET A 317 -15.39 -1.08 -27.13
CA MET A 317 -16.54 -0.64 -26.34
C MET A 317 -17.23 0.58 -26.97
N THR A 318 -16.46 1.53 -27.52
CA THR A 318 -17.01 2.66 -28.26
C THR A 318 -17.69 2.21 -29.54
N ALA A 319 -17.12 1.23 -30.26
CA ALA A 319 -17.74 0.63 -31.47
C ALA A 319 -19.05 -0.10 -31.13
N PHE A 320 -19.18 -0.70 -29.96
CA PHE A 320 -20.44 -1.26 -29.46
C PHE A 320 -21.46 -0.17 -29.02
N GLY A 321 -21.07 1.10 -29.03
CA GLY A 321 -21.94 2.22 -28.70
C GLY A 321 -21.98 2.56 -27.20
N VAL A 322 -21.08 2.01 -26.39
CA VAL A 322 -20.98 2.31 -24.96
C VAL A 322 -20.42 3.72 -24.75
N PRO A 323 -21.17 4.63 -24.12
CA PRO A 323 -20.67 5.99 -23.86
C PRO A 323 -19.75 6.03 -22.64
N GLY A 324 -18.90 7.06 -22.55
CA GLY A 324 -18.13 7.39 -21.35
C GLY A 324 -16.96 6.45 -21.06
N VAL A 325 -16.59 5.56 -21.99
CA VAL A 325 -15.39 4.73 -21.87
C VAL A 325 -14.16 5.54 -22.18
N TYR A 326 -13.14 5.47 -21.36
CA TYR A 326 -11.89 6.21 -21.55
C TYR A 326 -10.71 5.52 -20.84
N THR A 327 -9.51 6.02 -21.16
CA THR A 327 -8.30 5.52 -20.52
C THR A 327 -7.37 6.67 -20.14
N HIS A 328 -6.65 7.28 -20.14
CA HIS A 328 -5.84 8.44 -19.76
C HIS A 328 -6.44 9.19 -18.54
N ASP A 329 -5.67 10.07 -17.92
CA ASP A 329 -6.06 10.88 -16.76
C ASP A 329 -6.32 10.03 -15.47
N PHE A 330 -6.80 10.65 -14.40
CA PHE A 330 -7.17 10.08 -13.12
C PHE A 330 -5.98 9.51 -12.32
N TYR A 331 -5.18 8.62 -12.86
CA TYR A 331 -4.06 7.91 -12.25
C TYR A 331 -2.73 8.29 -12.92
N ASP A 332 -1.60 8.20 -12.22
CA ASP A 332 -0.29 8.54 -12.78
C ASP A 332 0.56 7.33 -13.19
N GLY A 333 0.71 6.32 -12.37
CA GLY A 333 1.61 5.17 -12.60
C GLY A 333 2.96 5.30 -11.89
N TRP A 334 3.04 6.13 -10.86
CA TRP A 334 4.29 6.41 -10.14
C TRP A 334 4.54 5.47 -8.96
N ALA A 335 3.63 5.45 -7.98
CA ALA A 335 3.79 4.67 -6.75
C ALA A 335 3.54 3.18 -6.95
N PRO A 336 4.46 2.27 -6.58
CA PRO A 336 4.30 0.83 -6.77
C PRO A 336 3.63 0.13 -5.56
N ASN A 337 2.80 0.84 -4.81
CA ASN A 337 2.18 0.37 -3.58
C ASN A 337 0.83 -0.35 -3.78
N TYR A 338 0.27 -0.32 -5.01
CA TYR A 338 -1.01 -0.97 -5.32
C TYR A 338 -0.84 -2.47 -5.57
N LEU A 339 -1.92 -3.23 -5.38
CA LEU A 339 -1.92 -4.68 -5.58
C LEU A 339 -1.44 -5.08 -6.98
N PHE A 340 -1.96 -4.44 -8.03
CA PHE A 340 -1.58 -4.78 -9.40
C PHE A 340 -0.12 -4.48 -9.74
N TRP A 341 0.59 -3.64 -8.95
CA TRP A 341 2.02 -3.41 -9.11
C TRP A 341 2.89 -4.64 -8.80
N ILE A 342 2.33 -5.64 -8.12
CA ILE A 342 2.97 -6.96 -7.99
C ILE A 342 3.44 -7.45 -9.36
N ALA A 343 2.65 -7.26 -10.41
CA ALA A 343 3.02 -7.61 -11.78
C ALA A 343 4.06 -6.66 -12.39
N ASN A 344 3.86 -5.33 -12.28
CA ASN A 344 4.75 -4.34 -12.89
C ASN A 344 6.18 -4.42 -12.33
N MET A 345 6.32 -4.77 -11.04
CA MET A 345 7.61 -5.05 -10.42
C MET A 345 8.30 -6.30 -10.98
N ARG A 346 7.56 -7.22 -11.62
CA ARG A 346 8.01 -8.57 -12.02
C ARG A 346 7.87 -8.83 -13.50
N ASN A 347 8.10 -7.80 -14.33
CA ASN A 347 8.12 -7.89 -15.80
C ASN A 347 6.77 -8.31 -16.44
N ALA A 348 5.69 -8.36 -15.67
CA ALA A 348 4.34 -8.62 -16.12
C ALA A 348 3.53 -7.32 -16.26
N ILE A 349 2.34 -7.40 -16.81
CA ILE A 349 1.45 -6.25 -17.02
C ILE A 349 0.53 -6.15 -15.81
N GLY A 350 0.71 -5.14 -14.98
CA GLY A 350 -0.23 -4.76 -13.93
C GLY A 350 -1.16 -3.65 -14.43
N ARG A 351 -2.46 -3.81 -14.24
CA ARG A 351 -3.48 -2.85 -14.68
C ARG A 351 -4.75 -2.93 -13.84
N PHE A 352 -5.65 -1.98 -14.03
CA PHE A 352 -6.94 -1.97 -13.32
C PHE A 352 -8.07 -1.36 -14.15
N TYR A 353 -9.32 -1.64 -13.74
CA TYR A 353 -10.50 -0.92 -14.18
C TYR A 353 -11.09 -0.09 -13.06
N GLU A 354 -11.85 0.94 -13.47
CA GLU A 354 -12.82 1.62 -12.62
C GLU A 354 -14.18 1.63 -13.31
N THR A 355 -15.19 1.07 -12.68
CA THR A 355 -16.58 1.23 -13.10
C THR A 355 -17.35 2.11 -12.13
N GLN A 356 -18.64 2.37 -12.38
CA GLN A 356 -19.43 3.25 -11.52
C GLN A 356 -19.68 2.59 -10.15
N GLY A 357 -19.04 3.10 -9.09
CA GLY A 357 -19.18 2.64 -7.73
C GLY A 357 -20.59 2.84 -7.19
N ALA A 358 -21.22 1.81 -6.70
CA ALA A 358 -22.53 1.86 -6.08
C ALA A 358 -22.45 1.80 -4.53
N GLY A 359 -21.50 1.07 -4.01
CA GLY A 359 -21.42 0.74 -2.60
C GLY A 359 -22.55 -0.19 -2.14
N ASP A 360 -23.48 -0.54 -3.04
CA ASP A 360 -24.59 -1.45 -2.83
C ASP A 360 -25.17 -1.95 -4.17
N ALA A 361 -26.26 -2.71 -4.15
CA ALA A 361 -26.93 -3.24 -5.33
C ALA A 361 -28.20 -2.48 -5.72
N SER A 362 -28.51 -1.35 -5.09
CA SER A 362 -29.72 -0.59 -5.38
C SER A 362 -29.56 0.22 -6.68
N ASN A 363 -30.63 0.27 -7.48
CA ASN A 363 -30.68 1.18 -8.62
C ASN A 363 -30.69 2.63 -8.15
N ARG A 364 -29.92 3.49 -8.84
CA ARG A 364 -29.80 4.91 -8.48
C ARG A 364 -29.63 5.80 -9.71
N ILE A 365 -29.93 7.07 -9.56
CA ILE A 365 -29.66 8.09 -10.59
C ILE A 365 -28.21 8.55 -10.43
N VAL A 366 -27.42 8.36 -11.46
CA VAL A 366 -26.06 8.92 -11.61
C VAL A 366 -26.12 10.17 -12.46
N ARG A 367 -25.54 11.26 -11.95
CA ARG A 367 -25.42 12.54 -12.64
C ARG A 367 -23.97 12.88 -12.85
N THR A 368 -23.61 13.34 -14.03
CA THR A 368 -22.27 13.78 -14.39
C THR A 368 -22.29 15.02 -15.25
N ASN A 369 -21.31 15.90 -15.06
CA ASN A 369 -21.11 17.09 -15.88
C ASN A 369 -19.87 16.98 -16.76
N VAL A 370 -19.40 15.76 -17.03
CA VAL A 370 -18.20 15.52 -17.84
C VAL A 370 -18.44 15.97 -19.27
N GLU A 371 -17.61 16.89 -19.72
CA GLU A 371 -17.61 17.38 -21.11
C GLU A 371 -16.63 16.57 -21.96
N ARG A 372 -16.76 16.72 -23.29
CA ARG A 372 -15.85 16.08 -24.24
C ARG A 372 -14.42 16.58 -24.05
N GLN A 373 -13.49 15.66 -23.90
CA GLN A 373 -12.05 15.89 -23.77
C GLN A 373 -11.32 15.08 -24.83
N TRP A 374 -10.05 15.41 -25.13
CA TRP A 374 -9.28 14.69 -26.14
C TRP A 374 -9.11 13.21 -25.77
N HIS A 375 -8.95 12.89 -24.48
CA HIS A 375 -8.79 11.54 -23.96
C HIS A 375 -10.13 10.86 -23.62
N ARG A 376 -11.23 11.61 -23.63
CA ARG A 376 -12.61 11.12 -23.42
C ARG A 376 -13.51 11.64 -24.54
N PRO A 377 -13.34 11.13 -25.79
CA PRO A 377 -14.07 11.62 -26.95
C PRO A 377 -15.55 11.22 -26.92
N SER A 378 -15.89 10.10 -26.26
CA SER A 378 -17.27 9.68 -25.99
C SER A 378 -17.62 10.05 -24.55
N THR A 379 -18.55 10.98 -24.37
CA THR A 379 -18.96 11.44 -23.04
C THR A 379 -20.01 10.53 -22.44
N PRO A 380 -20.01 10.36 -21.11
CA PRO A 380 -21.12 9.72 -20.43
C PRO A 380 -22.40 10.59 -20.56
N LEU A 381 -23.56 9.98 -20.32
CA LEU A 381 -24.82 10.72 -20.23
C LEU A 381 -24.81 11.64 -19.03
N ARG A 382 -25.48 12.80 -19.13
CA ARG A 382 -25.61 13.74 -18.00
C ARG A 382 -26.41 13.17 -16.83
N GLU A 383 -27.37 12.31 -17.15
CA GLU A 383 -28.17 11.60 -16.16
C GLU A 383 -28.53 10.22 -16.71
N VAL A 384 -28.39 9.17 -15.86
CA VAL A 384 -28.74 7.80 -16.20
C VAL A 384 -29.15 7.05 -14.94
N VAL A 385 -30.07 6.11 -15.06
CA VAL A 385 -30.32 5.14 -14.00
C VAL A 385 -29.20 4.11 -14.01
N TRP A 386 -28.51 3.92 -12.90
CA TRP A 386 -27.44 2.93 -12.77
C TRP A 386 -27.89 1.73 -11.96
N SER A 387 -27.60 0.54 -12.47
CA SER A 387 -27.77 -0.75 -11.80
C SER A 387 -26.44 -1.46 -11.64
N ILE A 388 -26.24 -2.26 -10.62
CA ILE A 388 -25.09 -3.14 -10.46
C ILE A 388 -24.94 -4.08 -11.68
N ARG A 389 -26.04 -4.41 -12.37
CA ARG A 389 -26.00 -5.18 -13.61
C ARG A 389 -25.19 -4.48 -14.71
N ASN A 390 -25.21 -3.14 -14.77
CA ASN A 390 -24.40 -2.39 -15.71
C ASN A 390 -22.90 -2.58 -15.42
N ASN A 391 -22.47 -2.62 -14.13
CA ASN A 391 -21.08 -2.92 -13.77
C ASN A 391 -20.69 -4.31 -14.28
N VAL A 392 -21.54 -5.33 -14.03
CA VAL A 392 -21.32 -6.70 -14.52
C VAL A 392 -21.16 -6.73 -16.04
N ASN A 393 -22.05 -6.07 -16.77
CA ASN A 393 -21.99 -6.04 -18.24
C ASN A 393 -20.73 -5.36 -18.77
N LEU A 394 -20.38 -4.18 -18.22
CA LEU A 394 -19.26 -3.37 -18.70
C LEU A 394 -17.92 -4.01 -18.38
N GLN A 395 -17.71 -4.44 -17.12
CA GLN A 395 -16.47 -5.11 -16.73
C GLN A 395 -16.27 -6.40 -17.52
N GLN A 396 -17.32 -7.21 -17.65
CA GLN A 396 -17.24 -8.48 -18.38
C GLN A 396 -16.96 -8.26 -19.88
N SER A 397 -17.62 -7.29 -20.50
CA SER A 397 -17.38 -6.95 -21.91
C SER A 397 -15.94 -6.51 -22.16
N ALA A 398 -15.42 -5.61 -21.35
CA ALA A 398 -14.06 -5.12 -21.48
C ALA A 398 -13.03 -6.24 -21.19
N LEU A 399 -13.24 -7.07 -20.17
CA LEU A 399 -12.38 -8.22 -19.91
C LEU A 399 -12.39 -9.22 -21.05
N LEU A 400 -13.53 -9.54 -21.64
CA LEU A 400 -13.62 -10.45 -22.79
C LEU A 400 -12.83 -9.91 -24.00
N ILE A 401 -12.82 -8.58 -24.22
CA ILE A 401 -11.99 -7.95 -25.25
C ILE A 401 -10.50 -8.14 -24.92
N ALA A 402 -10.08 -7.83 -23.71
CA ALA A 402 -8.69 -7.97 -23.28
C ALA A 402 -8.20 -9.42 -23.31
N LEU A 403 -9.00 -10.36 -22.81
CA LEU A 403 -8.69 -11.79 -22.82
C LEU A 403 -8.49 -12.31 -24.24
N ARG A 404 -9.38 -11.92 -25.17
CA ARG A 404 -9.24 -12.29 -26.58
C ARG A 404 -8.00 -11.69 -27.22
N GLU A 405 -7.71 -10.40 -26.96
CA GLU A 405 -6.51 -9.72 -27.46
C GLU A 405 -5.24 -10.47 -27.03
N VAL A 406 -5.14 -10.84 -25.76
CA VAL A 406 -3.98 -11.60 -25.25
C VAL A 406 -3.95 -13.01 -25.82
N ALA A 407 -5.09 -13.68 -25.96
CA ALA A 407 -5.19 -15.05 -26.52
C ALA A 407 -4.78 -15.10 -28.00
N GLU A 408 -5.26 -14.17 -28.81
CA GLU A 408 -4.93 -14.08 -30.25
C GLU A 408 -3.45 -13.74 -30.48
N ASN A 409 -2.87 -12.91 -29.62
CA ASN A 409 -1.49 -12.44 -29.72
C ASN A 409 -0.55 -13.11 -28.67
N ARG A 410 -0.90 -14.29 -28.16
CA ARG A 410 -0.19 -14.97 -27.08
C ARG A 410 1.33 -15.10 -27.30
N VAL A 411 1.75 -15.33 -28.53
CA VAL A 411 3.17 -15.48 -28.88
C VAL A 411 3.91 -14.15 -28.69
N GLU A 412 3.30 -13.02 -29.06
CA GLU A 412 3.86 -11.69 -28.87
C GLU A 412 3.98 -11.35 -27.37
N TYR A 413 2.90 -11.53 -26.59
CA TYR A 413 2.91 -11.27 -25.14
C TYR A 413 3.94 -12.13 -24.41
N LEU A 414 4.08 -13.42 -24.75
CA LEU A 414 5.09 -14.31 -24.17
C LEU A 414 6.52 -13.94 -24.63
N THR A 415 6.70 -13.51 -25.87
CA THR A 415 7.98 -13.00 -26.36
C THR A 415 8.39 -11.75 -25.60
N ASN A 416 7.47 -10.83 -25.40
CA ASN A 416 7.72 -9.61 -24.61
C ASN A 416 7.97 -9.92 -23.15
N TYR A 417 7.26 -10.88 -22.54
CA TYR A 417 7.52 -11.32 -21.18
C TYR A 417 8.95 -11.86 -21.01
N TRP A 418 9.39 -12.72 -21.94
CA TRP A 418 10.77 -13.17 -22.01
C TRP A 418 11.77 -12.03 -22.21
N LEU A 419 11.50 -11.12 -23.14
CA LEU A 419 12.36 -9.98 -23.44
C LEU A 419 12.51 -9.04 -22.24
N LYS A 420 11.41 -8.72 -21.55
CA LYS A 420 11.43 -7.90 -20.32
C LYS A 420 12.28 -8.56 -19.23
N SER A 421 12.16 -9.88 -19.05
CA SER A 421 12.96 -10.65 -18.09
C SER A 421 14.45 -10.66 -18.46
N LYS A 422 14.79 -10.79 -19.76
CA LYS A 422 16.19 -10.65 -20.25
C LYS A 422 16.74 -9.25 -19.96
N ARG A 423 15.98 -8.21 -20.22
CA ARG A 423 16.38 -6.82 -19.97
C ARG A 423 16.59 -6.58 -18.47
N ALA A 424 15.74 -7.12 -17.61
CA ALA A 424 15.89 -7.02 -16.17
C ALA A 424 17.18 -7.67 -15.66
N VAL A 425 17.58 -8.83 -16.20
CA VAL A 425 18.87 -9.48 -15.87
C VAL A 425 20.05 -8.70 -16.45
N ALA A 426 19.96 -8.26 -17.70
CA ALA A 426 21.06 -7.51 -18.33
C ALA A 426 21.29 -6.12 -17.72
N LYS A 427 20.30 -5.59 -17.01
CA LYS A 427 20.28 -4.26 -16.43
C LYS A 427 21.50 -3.96 -15.54
N ALA A 428 21.95 -4.94 -14.76
CA ALA A 428 23.14 -4.80 -13.91
C ALA A 428 24.38 -4.26 -14.62
N THR A 429 24.52 -4.56 -15.91
CA THR A 429 25.69 -4.16 -16.73
C THR A 429 25.36 -3.13 -17.80
N THR A 430 24.10 -2.87 -18.09
CA THR A 430 23.66 -1.96 -19.18
C THR A 430 23.08 -0.66 -18.69
N GLU A 431 22.34 -0.68 -17.58
CA GLU A 431 21.62 0.48 -17.02
C GLU A 431 22.14 0.83 -15.62
N GLY A 432 22.63 -0.16 -14.87
CA GLY A 432 22.98 -0.06 -13.44
C GLY A 432 21.74 0.12 -12.52
N PRO A 433 21.97 0.13 -11.21
CA PRO A 433 23.21 -0.24 -10.55
C PRO A 433 23.56 -1.72 -10.77
N ALA A 434 24.81 -2.10 -10.49
CA ALA A 434 25.25 -3.49 -10.51
C ALA A 434 24.74 -4.27 -9.29
N ALA A 435 24.67 -3.60 -8.13
CA ALA A 435 24.16 -4.18 -6.88
C ALA A 435 23.72 -3.11 -5.89
N TYR A 436 22.92 -3.55 -4.90
CA TYR A 436 22.77 -2.87 -3.61
C TYR A 436 23.49 -3.68 -2.53
N VAL A 437 24.35 -3.02 -1.75
CA VAL A 437 25.14 -3.66 -0.69
C VAL A 437 24.66 -3.14 0.67
N PHE A 438 24.46 -4.06 1.58
CA PHE A 438 24.10 -3.83 2.98
C PHE A 438 25.30 -4.26 3.83
N PRO A 439 26.04 -3.33 4.45
CA PRO A 439 27.24 -3.66 5.20
C PRO A 439 26.97 -4.66 6.34
N GLY A 440 27.86 -5.61 6.52
CA GLY A 440 27.70 -6.66 7.53
C GLY A 440 27.93 -6.17 8.97
N ASP A 441 28.44 -4.96 9.12
CA ASP A 441 28.67 -4.25 10.38
C ASP A 441 27.64 -3.12 10.62
N ASP A 442 26.49 -3.15 9.91
CA ASP A 442 25.40 -2.21 10.20
C ASP A 442 25.03 -2.27 11.69
N PRO A 443 24.93 -1.13 12.38
CA PRO A 443 24.64 -1.09 13.80
C PRO A 443 23.24 -1.59 14.19
N ARG A 444 22.37 -1.84 13.19
CA ARG A 444 20.95 -2.26 13.36
C ARG A 444 20.66 -3.58 12.63
N PRO A 445 21.29 -4.69 13.06
CA PRO A 445 21.13 -5.98 12.36
C PRO A 445 19.68 -6.48 12.32
N GLY A 446 18.82 -6.10 13.28
CA GLY A 446 17.41 -6.45 13.29
C GLY A 446 16.62 -5.77 12.18
N GLN A 447 16.75 -4.45 12.01
CA GLN A 447 16.13 -3.73 10.90
C GLN A 447 16.69 -4.18 9.55
N GLN A 448 18.02 -4.40 9.46
CA GLN A 448 18.63 -4.92 8.24
C GLN A 448 18.05 -6.28 7.86
N ALA A 449 17.93 -7.20 8.81
CA ALA A 449 17.33 -8.51 8.58
C ALA A 449 15.86 -8.43 8.15
N ARG A 450 15.08 -7.51 8.75
CA ARG A 450 13.68 -7.27 8.35
C ARG A 450 13.58 -6.75 6.91
N LEU A 451 14.41 -5.78 6.52
CA LEU A 451 14.44 -5.28 5.15
C LEU A 451 14.84 -6.38 4.16
N LEU A 452 15.90 -7.13 4.45
CA LEU A 452 16.37 -8.21 3.58
C LEU A 452 15.35 -9.34 3.45
N SER A 453 14.67 -9.73 4.54
CA SER A 453 13.58 -10.71 4.51
C SER A 453 12.37 -10.21 3.72
N LEU A 454 12.07 -8.90 3.75
CA LEU A 454 11.04 -8.31 2.92
C LEU A 454 11.43 -8.41 1.44
N LEU A 455 12.69 -8.12 1.08
CA LEU A 455 13.17 -8.29 -0.29
C LEU A 455 13.07 -9.74 -0.76
N GLN A 456 13.44 -10.72 0.10
CA GLN A 456 13.27 -12.14 -0.21
C GLN A 456 11.79 -12.51 -0.44
N ARG A 457 10.86 -11.98 0.37
CA ARG A 457 9.42 -12.17 0.19
C ARG A 457 8.95 -11.61 -1.15
N HIS A 458 9.52 -10.51 -1.62
CA HIS A 458 9.29 -9.99 -2.97
C HIS A 458 9.84 -10.91 -4.08
N GLY A 459 10.52 -12.01 -3.77
CA GLY A 459 11.18 -12.88 -4.73
C GLY A 459 12.52 -12.32 -5.21
N ILE A 460 13.06 -11.31 -4.53
CA ILE A 460 14.38 -10.73 -4.83
C ILE A 460 15.46 -11.59 -4.17
N GLU A 461 16.43 -12.03 -4.97
CA GLU A 461 17.55 -12.83 -4.49
C GLU A 461 18.52 -11.97 -3.68
N VAL A 462 18.85 -12.43 -2.47
CA VAL A 462 19.81 -11.80 -1.58
C VAL A 462 21.00 -12.74 -1.40
N HIS A 463 22.21 -12.23 -1.58
CA HIS A 463 23.44 -12.96 -1.39
C HIS A 463 24.16 -12.46 -0.14
N VAL A 464 25.02 -13.29 0.44
CA VAL A 464 25.92 -12.90 1.55
C VAL A 464 27.37 -13.08 1.13
N ALA A 465 28.18 -12.05 1.32
CA ALA A 465 29.63 -12.08 1.04
C ALA A 465 30.34 -13.06 1.99
N THR A 466 31.13 -13.98 1.43
CA THR A 466 31.88 -15.00 2.19
C THR A 466 33.25 -14.50 2.65
N ARG A 467 33.74 -13.40 2.05
CA ARG A 467 34.99 -12.69 2.40
C ARG A 467 34.76 -11.20 2.21
N ALA A 468 35.64 -10.38 2.81
CA ALA A 468 35.66 -8.95 2.53
C ALA A 468 35.92 -8.70 1.04
N PHE A 469 35.34 -7.64 0.49
CA PHE A 469 35.52 -7.24 -0.93
C PHE A 469 35.46 -5.74 -1.05
N GLU A 470 36.02 -5.22 -2.15
CA GLU A 470 35.98 -3.81 -2.50
C GLU A 470 35.05 -3.58 -3.71
N ALA A 471 34.20 -2.57 -3.64
CA ALA A 471 33.41 -2.13 -4.78
C ALA A 471 33.08 -0.64 -4.67
N GLY A 472 33.15 0.07 -5.81
CA GLY A 472 32.86 1.49 -5.85
C GLY A 472 33.81 2.35 -4.97
N GLY A 473 35.02 1.89 -4.73
CA GLY A 473 36.04 2.57 -3.88
C GLY A 473 35.75 2.44 -2.37
N ARG A 474 34.92 1.48 -1.96
CA ARG A 474 34.61 1.17 -0.56
C ARG A 474 34.85 -0.32 -0.28
N GLU A 475 35.47 -0.59 0.87
CA GLU A 475 35.62 -1.96 1.40
C GLU A 475 34.36 -2.37 2.19
N PHE A 476 33.90 -3.60 1.96
CA PHE A 476 32.78 -4.23 2.66
C PHE A 476 33.26 -5.48 3.40
N PRO A 477 32.93 -5.66 4.68
CA PRO A 477 33.35 -6.81 5.44
C PRO A 477 32.69 -8.11 4.98
N ALA A 478 33.29 -9.26 5.32
CA ALA A 478 32.62 -10.53 5.20
C ALA A 478 31.30 -10.51 5.99
N GLY A 479 30.24 -11.15 5.47
CA GLY A 479 28.92 -11.10 6.07
C GLY A 479 28.04 -9.93 5.55
N SER A 480 28.58 -9.01 4.74
CA SER A 480 27.77 -8.01 4.02
C SER A 480 26.78 -8.71 3.09
N TYR A 481 25.55 -8.21 3.02
CA TYR A 481 24.55 -8.73 2.10
C TYR A 481 24.59 -7.96 0.78
N VAL A 482 24.31 -8.67 -0.30
CA VAL A 482 24.35 -8.12 -1.67
C VAL A 482 23.09 -8.52 -2.42
N VAL A 483 22.32 -7.55 -2.85
CA VAL A 483 21.26 -7.71 -3.85
C VAL A 483 21.88 -7.46 -5.20
N ARG A 484 22.22 -8.54 -5.91
CA ARG A 484 22.74 -8.48 -7.28
C ARG A 484 21.64 -8.03 -8.21
N MET A 485 21.96 -7.18 -9.17
CA MET A 485 20.94 -6.67 -10.10
C MET A 485 20.86 -7.48 -11.41
N ASP A 486 21.70 -8.52 -11.58
CA ASP A 486 21.64 -9.48 -12.68
C ASP A 486 20.65 -10.63 -12.38
N GLN A 487 19.48 -10.28 -11.90
CA GLN A 487 18.38 -11.19 -11.52
C GLN A 487 17.04 -10.76 -12.13
N PRO A 488 16.06 -11.70 -12.28
CA PRO A 488 14.80 -11.41 -12.97
C PRO A 488 13.99 -10.26 -12.37
N TYR A 489 14.02 -10.10 -11.04
CA TYR A 489 13.24 -9.07 -10.33
C TYR A 489 14.10 -7.88 -9.88
N SER A 490 15.17 -7.57 -10.59
CA SER A 490 16.04 -6.42 -10.34
C SER A 490 15.28 -5.09 -10.35
N ARG A 491 14.26 -4.95 -11.21
CA ARG A 491 13.43 -3.75 -11.26
C ARG A 491 12.58 -3.57 -9.99
N ALA A 492 12.12 -4.66 -9.37
CA ALA A 492 11.49 -4.59 -8.05
C ALA A 492 12.46 -4.10 -6.97
N ALA A 493 13.72 -4.56 -7.00
CA ALA A 493 14.73 -4.09 -6.08
C ALA A 493 14.99 -2.58 -6.22
N ASP A 494 15.10 -2.07 -7.45
CA ASP A 494 15.23 -0.62 -7.68
C ASP A 494 13.99 0.16 -7.19
N MET A 495 12.78 -0.32 -7.49
CA MET A 495 11.56 0.35 -7.07
C MET A 495 11.47 0.51 -5.55
N LEU A 496 12.06 -0.40 -4.77
CA LEU A 496 12.05 -0.37 -3.32
C LEU A 496 13.25 0.35 -2.69
N LEU A 497 14.42 0.27 -3.32
CA LEU A 497 15.69 0.70 -2.72
C LEU A 497 16.27 1.99 -3.29
N ASP A 498 15.99 2.31 -4.57
CA ASP A 498 16.51 3.54 -5.16
C ASP A 498 15.69 4.77 -4.73
N LYS A 499 16.30 5.94 -4.91
CA LYS A 499 15.64 7.21 -4.61
C LYS A 499 14.68 7.61 -5.73
N GLN A 500 13.53 8.13 -5.37
CA GLN A 500 12.56 8.69 -6.27
C GLN A 500 12.64 10.22 -6.22
N TYR A 501 12.48 10.89 -7.36
CA TYR A 501 12.40 12.35 -7.45
C TYR A 501 11.21 12.73 -8.32
N TYR A 502 10.12 13.13 -7.68
CA TYR A 502 8.91 13.57 -8.36
C TYR A 502 9.06 15.05 -8.74
N ASN A 503 8.94 15.39 -10.02
CA ASN A 503 9.04 16.77 -10.46
C ASN A 503 7.79 17.56 -10.07
N PRO A 504 7.89 18.67 -9.33
CA PRO A 504 6.74 19.52 -8.98
C PRO A 504 5.99 20.11 -10.19
N ASP A 505 6.63 20.18 -11.36
CA ASP A 505 5.99 20.64 -12.60
C ASP A 505 5.15 19.55 -13.30
N ASP A 506 5.29 18.28 -12.89
CA ASP A 506 4.46 17.18 -13.35
C ASP A 506 3.01 17.31 -12.85
N PRO A 507 2.05 16.62 -13.44
CA PRO A 507 0.70 16.54 -12.92
C PRO A 507 0.70 16.17 -11.44
N ARG A 508 -0.26 16.71 -10.67
CA ARG A 508 -0.36 16.39 -9.24
C ARG A 508 -0.37 14.88 -9.01
N PRO A 509 0.48 14.35 -8.12
CA PRO A 509 0.55 12.91 -7.89
C PRO A 509 -0.77 12.37 -7.33
N TYR A 510 -1.06 11.13 -7.70
CA TYR A 510 -2.23 10.41 -7.19
C TYR A 510 -2.02 9.92 -5.75
N ASP A 511 -0.77 9.50 -5.40
CA ASP A 511 -0.39 8.96 -4.09
C ASP A 511 1.01 9.45 -3.69
N ASP A 512 1.72 8.69 -2.84
CA ASP A 512 3.07 9.00 -2.38
C ASP A 512 4.06 9.16 -3.53
N THR A 513 5.01 10.07 -3.35
CA THR A 513 6.02 10.38 -4.36
C THR A 513 7.39 9.81 -4.04
N GLY A 514 7.64 9.37 -2.79
CA GLY A 514 8.89 8.75 -2.37
C GLY A 514 8.72 7.80 -1.19
N TRP A 515 9.46 6.67 -1.23
CA TRP A 515 9.30 5.55 -0.27
C TRP A 515 10.58 4.74 -0.07
N THR A 516 11.75 5.23 -0.41
CA THR A 516 13.04 4.52 -0.38
C THR A 516 13.29 3.79 0.95
N PHE A 517 13.34 2.46 0.93
CA PHE A 517 13.34 1.64 2.14
C PHE A 517 14.61 1.69 2.98
N GLY A 518 15.78 1.85 2.38
CA GLY A 518 17.01 2.00 3.17
C GLY A 518 16.87 3.05 4.28
N PRO A 519 16.65 4.33 3.92
CA PRO A 519 16.42 5.40 4.90
C PRO A 519 15.19 5.20 5.80
N LEU A 520 14.09 4.65 5.27
CA LEU A 520 12.86 4.45 6.05
C LEU A 520 12.97 3.27 7.05
N PHE A 521 13.85 2.31 6.79
CA PHE A 521 14.19 1.24 7.74
C PHE A 521 15.35 1.64 8.67
N ASN A 522 15.96 2.80 8.44
CA ASN A 522 17.17 3.25 9.12
C ASN A 522 18.33 2.25 8.97
N VAL A 523 18.50 1.72 7.76
CA VAL A 523 19.50 0.71 7.37
C VAL A 523 20.40 1.29 6.30
N GLU A 524 21.70 1.11 6.45
CA GLU A 524 22.64 1.52 5.42
C GLU A 524 22.47 0.68 4.17
N THR A 525 22.15 1.35 3.05
CA THR A 525 21.97 0.73 1.74
C THR A 525 22.88 1.44 0.74
N VAL A 526 23.88 0.74 0.24
CA VAL A 526 24.89 1.31 -0.66
C VAL A 526 24.57 0.88 -2.09
N ARG A 527 24.24 1.84 -2.94
CA ARG A 527 24.01 1.65 -4.36
C ARG A 527 25.38 1.59 -5.07
N VAL A 528 25.70 0.46 -5.71
CA VAL A 528 26.99 0.19 -6.35
C VAL A 528 26.82 0.12 -7.85
N GLU A 529 27.53 1.01 -8.57
CA GLU A 529 27.57 1.05 -10.04
C GLU A 529 28.63 0.11 -10.61
N ASP A 530 29.71 -0.12 -9.84
CA ASP A 530 30.86 -0.92 -10.26
C ASP A 530 30.47 -2.37 -10.44
N THR A 531 30.53 -2.86 -11.67
CA THR A 531 30.20 -4.25 -12.01
C THR A 531 31.12 -5.29 -11.38
N ALA A 532 32.30 -4.90 -10.88
CA ALA A 532 33.21 -5.80 -10.17
C ALA A 532 32.56 -6.42 -8.92
N VAL A 533 31.53 -5.79 -8.35
CA VAL A 533 30.75 -6.34 -7.25
C VAL A 533 30.09 -7.68 -7.60
N LEU A 534 29.79 -7.93 -8.88
CA LEU A 534 29.18 -9.17 -9.34
C LEU A 534 30.14 -10.37 -9.28
N ASP A 535 31.47 -10.10 -9.27
CA ASP A 535 32.52 -11.11 -9.15
C ASP A 535 32.96 -11.35 -7.71
N ALA A 536 32.44 -10.59 -6.75
CA ALA A 536 32.74 -10.74 -5.33
C ALA A 536 32.33 -12.14 -4.81
N PRO A 537 33.15 -12.76 -3.93
CA PRO A 537 32.87 -14.09 -3.42
C PRO A 537 31.66 -14.05 -2.48
N MET A 538 30.53 -14.57 -2.95
CA MET A 538 29.27 -14.58 -2.21
C MET A 538 28.47 -15.87 -2.46
N ARG A 539 27.45 -16.11 -1.65
CA ARG A 539 26.48 -17.20 -1.82
C ARG A 539 25.05 -16.68 -1.70
N LEU A 540 24.13 -17.29 -2.43
CA LEU A 540 22.70 -17.05 -2.29
C LEU A 540 22.23 -17.45 -0.87
N VAL A 541 21.33 -16.66 -0.28
CA VAL A 541 20.67 -16.93 0.99
C VAL A 541 19.25 -17.39 0.70
N GLU A 542 19.00 -18.68 0.84
CA GLU A 542 17.67 -19.28 0.59
C GLU A 542 16.76 -19.18 1.82
N GLU A 543 17.33 -19.25 3.02
CA GLU A 543 16.59 -19.16 4.27
C GLU A 543 16.22 -17.72 4.60
N PRO A 544 15.10 -17.48 5.31
CA PRO A 544 14.76 -16.16 5.79
C PRO A 544 15.89 -15.54 6.65
N ILE A 545 16.32 -14.35 6.27
CA ILE A 545 17.43 -13.67 6.94
C ILE A 545 16.99 -13.21 8.33
N ARG A 546 17.81 -13.53 9.33
CA ARG A 546 17.59 -13.17 10.74
C ARG A 546 18.82 -12.48 11.31
N ALA A 547 18.61 -11.54 12.21
CA ALA A 547 19.71 -10.93 12.94
C ALA A 547 20.39 -11.96 13.84
N PRO A 548 21.73 -12.02 13.88
CA PRO A 548 22.45 -12.90 14.78
C PRO A 548 22.31 -12.42 16.22
N GLY A 549 22.04 -13.35 17.14
CA GLY A 549 21.96 -13.01 18.56
C GLY A 549 22.65 -14.04 19.42
N ARG A 550 23.28 -13.59 20.51
CA ARG A 550 24.01 -14.47 21.46
C ARG A 550 24.29 -13.79 22.79
N VAL A 551 24.68 -14.57 23.76
CA VAL A 551 25.20 -14.08 25.03
C VAL A 551 26.71 -14.31 25.06
N GLU A 552 27.49 -13.26 25.34
CA GLU A 552 28.94 -13.33 25.50
C GLU A 552 29.34 -13.15 26.97
N ASN A 553 30.44 -13.77 27.39
CA ASN A 553 31.02 -13.64 28.73
C ASN A 553 30.05 -13.89 29.90
N ALA A 554 29.09 -14.81 29.72
CA ALA A 554 28.11 -15.11 30.79
C ALA A 554 28.73 -15.61 32.11
N ARG A 555 29.84 -16.31 32.00
CA ARG A 555 30.49 -16.90 33.20
C ARG A 555 31.15 -15.85 34.10
N GLY A 556 30.66 -15.70 35.30
CA GLY A 556 31.19 -14.72 36.29
C GLY A 556 30.64 -13.31 36.09
N ALA A 557 29.69 -13.13 35.19
CA ALA A 557 29.03 -11.84 34.99
C ALA A 557 28.26 -11.42 36.26
N ARG A 558 28.31 -10.13 36.58
CA ARG A 558 27.45 -9.45 37.58
C ARG A 558 26.29 -8.74 36.92
N VAL A 559 26.52 -8.25 35.70
CA VAL A 559 25.52 -7.60 34.86
C VAL A 559 25.66 -8.06 33.43
N PHE A 560 24.57 -7.97 32.68
CA PHE A 560 24.58 -8.07 31.23
C PHE A 560 24.26 -6.69 30.64
N LEU A 561 24.96 -6.32 29.56
CA LEU A 561 24.80 -5.10 28.83
C LEU A 561 24.29 -5.43 27.40
N ILE A 562 23.19 -4.82 26.97
CA ILE A 562 22.68 -4.90 25.62
C ILE A 562 22.73 -3.50 25.03
N ASP A 563 23.62 -3.24 24.07
CA ASP A 563 23.73 -1.92 23.42
C ASP A 563 22.40 -1.55 22.74
N TYR A 564 21.92 -0.35 23.04
CA TYR A 564 20.63 0.10 22.52
C TYR A 564 20.81 0.86 21.21
N ASN A 565 20.46 0.23 20.11
CA ASN A 565 20.63 0.73 18.73
C ASN A 565 19.32 1.15 18.06
N ALA A 566 18.24 1.38 18.82
CA ALA A 566 16.89 1.62 18.34
C ALA A 566 16.32 0.48 17.47
N ASP A 567 16.78 -0.76 17.69
CA ASP A 567 16.19 -1.95 17.07
C ASP A 567 14.81 -2.25 17.70
N ASN A 568 13.79 -2.37 16.87
CA ASN A 568 12.40 -2.61 17.30
C ASN A 568 12.25 -3.92 18.09
N ASN A 569 13.11 -4.92 17.82
CA ASN A 569 13.11 -6.20 18.52
C ASN A 569 13.44 -6.05 20.02
N LEU A 570 14.17 -5.00 20.43
CA LEU A 570 14.44 -4.74 21.84
C LEU A 570 13.17 -4.34 22.62
N ALA A 571 12.26 -3.63 21.98
CA ALA A 571 10.93 -3.39 22.55
C ALA A 571 10.13 -4.70 22.65
N ALA A 572 10.11 -5.51 21.60
CA ALA A 572 9.45 -6.81 21.62
C ALA A 572 10.02 -7.70 22.74
N PHE A 573 11.35 -7.75 22.90
CA PHE A 573 12.02 -8.45 24.01
C PHE A 573 11.53 -7.93 25.36
N ARG A 574 11.46 -6.61 25.59
CA ARG A 574 11.01 -6.03 26.86
C ARG A 574 9.55 -6.42 27.17
N PHE A 575 8.67 -6.36 26.21
CA PHE A 575 7.25 -6.71 26.39
C PHE A 575 7.04 -8.23 26.58
N ARG A 576 7.87 -9.06 25.97
CA ARG A 576 7.86 -10.52 26.15
C ARG A 576 8.30 -10.92 27.58
N TYR A 577 9.32 -10.25 28.13
CA TYR A 577 9.90 -10.55 29.42
C TYR A 577 9.67 -9.43 30.45
N ARG A 578 8.38 -9.10 30.67
CA ARG A 578 7.95 -7.99 31.53
C ARG A 578 8.45 -8.05 32.97
N SER A 579 8.61 -9.26 33.53
CA SER A 579 9.06 -9.47 34.87
C SER A 579 10.58 -9.32 35.07
N LEU A 580 11.36 -9.33 33.98
CA LEU A 580 12.82 -9.15 34.06
C LEU A 580 13.13 -7.67 34.40
N PRO A 581 13.81 -7.40 35.54
CA PRO A 581 14.26 -6.05 35.86
C PRO A 581 15.32 -5.60 34.86
N ILE A 582 15.03 -4.48 34.16
CA ILE A 582 15.93 -3.87 33.18
C ILE A 582 16.06 -2.41 33.53
N GLU A 583 17.27 -1.86 33.53
CA GLU A 583 17.55 -0.45 33.60
C GLU A 583 18.12 0.04 32.26
N ALA A 584 17.88 1.29 31.89
CA ALA A 584 18.46 1.95 30.76
C ALA A 584 19.50 2.98 31.19
N ALA A 585 20.65 2.99 30.54
CA ALA A 585 21.65 4.04 30.72
C ALA A 585 21.12 5.37 30.14
N GLU A 586 21.29 6.48 30.88
CA GLU A 586 20.79 7.80 30.44
C GLU A 586 21.76 8.54 29.54
N GLU A 587 22.98 8.06 29.40
CA GLU A 587 24.02 8.66 28.55
C GLU A 587 24.93 7.59 27.93
N GLU A 588 25.69 7.96 26.94
CA GLU A 588 26.74 7.12 26.36
C GLU A 588 27.85 6.90 27.38
N PHE A 589 28.38 5.68 27.47
CA PHE A 589 29.46 5.32 28.39
C PHE A 589 30.39 4.29 27.78
N THR A 590 31.62 4.21 28.33
CA THR A 590 32.60 3.17 27.96
C THR A 590 32.76 2.20 29.11
N HIS A 591 32.62 0.89 28.84
CA HIS A 591 32.77 -0.17 29.83
C HIS A 591 33.43 -1.40 29.22
N ASP A 592 34.40 -1.99 29.89
CA ASP A 592 35.18 -3.15 29.42
C ASP A 592 35.74 -2.94 27.97
N GLY A 593 36.17 -1.71 27.68
CA GLY A 593 36.76 -1.33 26.38
C GLY A 593 35.78 -1.21 25.24
N ARG A 594 34.47 -1.20 25.50
CA ARG A 594 33.37 -1.00 24.56
C ARG A 594 32.63 0.28 24.88
N THR A 595 32.20 1.01 23.85
CA THR A 595 31.29 2.14 23.97
C THR A 595 29.87 1.67 23.79
N TYR A 596 29.01 2.09 24.71
CA TYR A 596 27.57 1.77 24.75
C TYR A 596 26.74 3.05 24.62
N ARG A 597 25.71 3.02 23.82
CA ARG A 597 24.82 4.16 23.60
C ARG A 597 23.93 4.46 24.79
N ALA A 598 23.43 5.68 24.88
CA ALA A 598 22.29 6.00 25.74
C ALA A 598 21.09 5.06 25.39
N GLY A 599 20.40 4.59 26.42
CA GLY A 599 19.35 3.59 26.28
C GLY A 599 19.82 2.15 26.49
N THR A 600 21.14 1.87 26.54
CA THR A 600 21.70 0.52 26.76
C THR A 600 21.04 -0.16 27.96
N PHE A 601 20.52 -1.38 27.73
CA PHE A 601 19.88 -2.17 28.76
C PHE A 601 20.94 -2.78 29.70
N ILE A 602 20.77 -2.52 30.97
CA ILE A 602 21.62 -3.05 32.07
C ILE A 602 20.75 -4.04 32.86
N ILE A 603 21.16 -5.29 32.87
CA ILE A 603 20.40 -6.40 33.49
C ILE A 603 21.27 -7.08 34.52
N ARG A 604 20.83 -7.17 35.78
CA ARG A 604 21.53 -7.88 36.82
C ARG A 604 21.66 -9.36 36.46
N ALA A 605 22.87 -9.89 36.52
CA ALA A 605 23.14 -11.31 36.22
C ALA A 605 22.64 -12.21 37.38
N THR A 606 21.53 -12.86 37.12
CA THR A 606 20.96 -13.94 37.95
C THR A 606 20.84 -15.20 37.09
N SER A 607 20.69 -16.36 37.69
CA SER A 607 20.48 -17.61 36.92
C SER A 607 19.24 -17.52 36.01
N GLU A 608 18.19 -16.84 36.46
CA GLU A 608 16.99 -16.61 35.68
C GLU A 608 17.26 -15.66 34.51
N ALA A 609 17.92 -14.52 34.77
CA ALA A 609 18.28 -13.57 33.71
C ALA A 609 19.18 -14.20 32.65
N THR A 610 20.18 -14.98 33.05
CA THR A 610 21.06 -15.70 32.12
C THR A 610 20.25 -16.64 31.21
N ARG A 611 19.40 -17.48 31.81
CA ARG A 611 18.55 -18.40 31.04
C ARG A 611 17.59 -17.67 30.06
N ILE A 612 17.02 -16.56 30.52
CA ILE A 612 16.17 -15.73 29.66
C ILE A 612 16.98 -15.18 28.49
N LEU A 613 18.15 -14.59 28.75
CA LEU A 613 18.97 -13.97 27.69
C LEU A 613 19.52 -15.00 26.70
N GLU A 614 19.92 -16.20 27.16
CA GLU A 614 20.36 -17.29 26.29
C GLU A 614 19.25 -17.75 25.32
N ALA A 615 17.98 -17.74 25.76
CA ALA A 615 16.84 -18.04 24.90
C ALA A 615 16.47 -16.86 24.00
N ALA A 616 16.44 -15.64 24.55
CA ALA A 616 15.93 -14.44 23.85
C ALA A 616 16.93 -13.86 22.86
N ALA A 617 18.22 -13.90 23.11
CA ALA A 617 19.22 -13.30 22.24
C ALA A 617 19.14 -13.84 20.80
N PRO A 618 19.08 -15.16 20.53
CA PRO A 618 18.90 -15.70 19.20
C PRO A 618 17.50 -15.40 18.60
N GLU A 619 16.46 -15.34 19.45
CA GLU A 619 15.09 -15.07 19.01
C GLU A 619 14.92 -13.65 18.51
N PHE A 620 15.45 -12.66 19.26
CA PHE A 620 15.29 -11.22 18.98
C PHE A 620 16.48 -10.60 18.25
N GLY A 621 17.59 -11.35 18.05
CA GLY A 621 18.73 -10.90 17.26
C GLY A 621 19.59 -9.84 17.96
N PHE A 622 19.79 -9.90 19.27
CA PHE A 622 20.67 -8.98 20.00
C PHE A 622 21.88 -9.71 20.64
N VAL A 623 22.92 -8.94 20.96
CA VAL A 623 24.06 -9.45 21.70
C VAL A 623 24.03 -8.91 23.13
N ALA A 624 24.05 -9.83 24.13
CA ALA A 624 24.15 -9.49 25.54
C ALA A 624 25.56 -9.75 26.03
N TYR A 625 26.27 -8.73 26.53
CA TYR A 625 27.62 -8.81 27.01
C TYR A 625 27.64 -8.93 28.55
N GLY A 626 28.15 -10.05 29.10
CA GLY A 626 28.37 -10.21 30.51
C GLY A 626 29.60 -9.46 31.00
N SER A 627 29.44 -8.64 32.03
CA SER A 627 30.51 -7.92 32.71
C SER A 627 30.61 -8.30 34.20
N SER A 628 31.83 -8.35 34.75
CA SER A 628 32.09 -8.61 36.14
C SER A 628 31.87 -7.42 37.09
N SER A 629 31.59 -6.21 36.53
CA SER A 629 31.24 -5.00 37.27
C SER A 629 30.05 -4.30 36.62
N ALA A 630 29.29 -3.54 37.39
CA ALA A 630 28.29 -2.63 36.83
C ALA A 630 28.97 -1.37 36.31
N PRO A 631 28.48 -0.79 35.19
CA PRO A 631 28.99 0.51 34.74
C PRO A 631 28.60 1.62 35.72
N ASP A 632 29.44 2.66 35.80
CA ASP A 632 29.15 3.87 36.58
C ASP A 632 28.49 4.91 35.61
N VAL A 633 27.17 4.80 35.51
CA VAL A 633 26.36 5.66 34.62
C VAL A 633 24.97 5.85 35.27
N PRO A 634 24.36 7.04 35.16
CA PRO A 634 22.97 7.24 35.58
C PRO A 634 22.03 6.31 34.81
N THR A 635 21.06 5.75 35.54
CA THR A 635 20.09 4.79 34.97
C THR A 635 18.67 5.05 35.45
N HIS A 636 17.70 4.58 34.68
CA HIS A 636 16.29 4.50 35.09
C HIS A 636 15.65 3.19 34.62
N PRO A 637 14.57 2.73 35.29
CA PRO A 637 13.89 1.50 34.89
C PRO A 637 13.28 1.55 33.51
N VAL A 638 13.41 0.46 32.73
CA VAL A 638 12.72 0.26 31.46
C VAL A 638 11.36 -0.36 31.72
N ALA A 639 10.29 0.33 31.35
CA ALA A 639 8.92 -0.10 31.61
C ALA A 639 8.37 -1.04 30.52
N ALA A 640 7.27 -1.72 30.84
CA ALA A 640 6.35 -2.33 29.88
C ALA A 640 4.93 -1.86 30.26
N PRO A 641 4.54 -0.65 29.81
CA PRO A 641 3.35 0.05 30.29
C PRO A 641 2.04 -0.63 29.88
N ARG A 642 0.95 -0.19 30.51
CA ARG A 642 -0.42 -0.46 30.09
C ARG A 642 -0.76 0.56 28.99
N ILE A 643 -1.03 0.07 27.79
CA ILE A 643 -1.20 0.88 26.58
C ILE A 643 -2.64 0.84 26.14
N ALA A 644 -3.19 2.00 25.75
CA ALA A 644 -4.42 2.11 24.99
C ALA A 644 -4.14 2.72 23.61
N VAL A 645 -4.79 2.20 22.57
CA VAL A 645 -4.89 2.82 21.24
C VAL A 645 -6.30 3.37 21.09
N MET A 646 -6.42 4.70 21.01
CA MET A 646 -7.70 5.39 20.92
C MET A 646 -8.12 5.57 19.46
N HIS A 647 -9.39 5.27 19.15
CA HIS A 647 -10.00 5.47 17.84
C HIS A 647 -11.28 6.30 17.88
N THR A 648 -11.65 6.85 16.73
CA THR A 648 -12.94 7.50 16.51
C THR A 648 -13.93 6.54 15.85
N TRP A 649 -15.24 6.81 15.96
CA TRP A 649 -16.28 6.09 15.21
C TRP A 649 -16.52 6.66 13.80
N GLN A 650 -15.73 7.64 13.38
CA GLN A 650 -15.90 8.31 12.09
C GLN A 650 -15.05 7.70 10.97
N THR A 651 -13.81 7.32 11.30
CA THR A 651 -12.87 6.71 10.35
C THR A 651 -11.76 5.99 11.09
N THR A 652 -11.34 4.86 10.53
CA THR A 652 -10.24 4.02 11.01
C THR A 652 -9.19 3.81 9.90
N GLN A 653 -9.22 4.65 8.85
CA GLN A 653 -8.42 4.47 7.63
C GLN A 653 -6.94 4.22 7.89
N ASN A 654 -6.28 5.03 8.70
CA ASN A 654 -4.82 5.02 8.85
C ASN A 654 -4.34 4.53 10.22
N GLU A 655 -5.21 4.49 11.23
CA GLU A 655 -4.81 4.10 12.58
C GLU A 655 -4.47 2.60 12.68
N GLY A 656 -5.02 1.80 11.80
CA GLY A 656 -4.77 0.36 11.76
C GLY A 656 -3.32 -0.02 11.50
N TRP A 657 -2.54 0.83 10.84
CA TRP A 657 -1.09 0.63 10.70
C TRP A 657 -0.37 0.67 12.05
N VAL A 658 -0.87 1.46 13.00
CA VAL A 658 -0.34 1.48 14.38
C VAL A 658 -0.65 0.16 15.09
N ARG A 659 -1.90 -0.34 14.96
CA ARG A 659 -2.28 -1.63 15.57
C ARG A 659 -1.50 -2.79 14.95
N LEU A 660 -1.32 -2.78 13.64
CA LEU A 660 -0.51 -3.78 12.94
C LEU A 660 0.94 -3.77 13.46
N ALA A 661 1.56 -2.59 13.59
CA ALA A 661 2.92 -2.48 14.11
C ALA A 661 3.04 -3.01 15.56
N LEU A 662 2.09 -2.71 16.43
CA LEU A 662 2.07 -3.23 17.79
C LEU A 662 1.88 -4.75 17.81
N ASP A 663 0.95 -5.28 17.01
CA ASP A 663 0.70 -6.74 16.90
C ASP A 663 1.93 -7.48 16.36
N GLU A 664 2.62 -6.95 15.35
CA GLU A 664 3.83 -7.56 14.77
C GLU A 664 4.98 -7.71 15.77
N TYR A 665 5.13 -6.74 16.69
CA TYR A 665 6.15 -6.78 17.74
C TYR A 665 5.64 -7.37 19.07
N GLY A 666 4.43 -7.91 19.09
CA GLY A 666 3.84 -8.54 20.29
C GLY A 666 3.67 -7.56 21.45
N ILE A 667 3.45 -6.28 21.17
CA ILE A 667 3.19 -5.21 22.13
C ILE A 667 1.70 -5.15 22.42
N PRO A 668 1.22 -5.57 23.60
CA PRO A 668 -0.19 -5.61 23.90
C PRO A 668 -0.74 -4.22 24.20
N TYR A 669 -1.98 -4.00 23.77
CA TYR A 669 -2.73 -2.77 23.99
C TYR A 669 -4.24 -3.05 24.13
N ASP A 670 -4.94 -2.15 24.79
CA ASP A 670 -6.41 -2.09 24.74
C ASP A 670 -6.82 -1.14 23.59
N TYR A 671 -7.74 -1.59 22.76
CA TYR A 671 -8.29 -0.77 21.68
C TYR A 671 -9.55 -0.08 22.20
N ILE A 672 -9.48 1.23 22.44
CA ILE A 672 -10.53 2.02 23.10
C ILE A 672 -11.09 3.10 22.18
N SER A 673 -12.38 3.37 22.31
CA SER A 673 -13.03 4.43 21.54
C SER A 673 -12.92 5.80 22.22
N VAL A 674 -13.19 6.86 21.46
CA VAL A 674 -13.37 8.20 22.01
C VAL A 674 -14.50 8.28 23.05
N HIS A 675 -15.50 7.36 23.01
CA HIS A 675 -16.54 7.26 24.03
C HIS A 675 -15.98 6.73 25.36
N ASP A 676 -15.13 5.71 25.32
CA ASP A 676 -14.48 5.18 26.52
C ASP A 676 -13.67 6.26 27.21
N VAL A 677 -12.95 7.08 26.44
CA VAL A 677 -12.17 8.22 26.97
C VAL A 677 -13.09 9.31 27.52
N ARG A 678 -14.22 9.58 26.85
CA ARG A 678 -15.20 10.57 27.31
C ARG A 678 -15.84 10.19 28.64
N ASP A 679 -16.15 8.91 28.80
CA ASP A 679 -16.98 8.40 29.89
C ASP A 679 -16.16 7.91 31.10
N GLU A 680 -14.82 7.71 30.94
CA GLU A 680 -13.93 7.27 32.02
C GLU A 680 -13.05 8.43 32.57
N PRO A 681 -13.41 9.03 33.71
CA PRO A 681 -12.63 10.15 34.28
C PRO A 681 -11.31 9.73 34.94
N ARG A 682 -11.10 8.43 35.19
CA ARG A 682 -9.92 7.86 35.85
C ARG A 682 -9.07 7.01 34.92
N LEU A 683 -8.78 7.56 33.72
CA LEU A 683 -7.98 6.88 32.69
C LEU A 683 -6.60 6.42 33.23
N ARG A 684 -6.00 7.20 34.16
CA ARG A 684 -4.69 6.88 34.74
C ARG A 684 -4.66 5.61 35.61
N ASP A 685 -5.81 5.22 36.16
CA ASP A 685 -5.93 3.98 36.92
C ASP A 685 -5.80 2.76 35.99
N ARG A 686 -6.14 2.90 34.72
CA ARG A 686 -6.15 1.83 33.73
C ARG A 686 -4.92 1.85 32.81
N TYR A 687 -4.46 3.02 32.38
CA TYR A 687 -3.44 3.19 31.37
C TYR A 687 -2.28 4.06 31.83
N ASP A 688 -1.10 3.74 31.33
CA ASP A 688 0.11 4.54 31.48
C ASP A 688 0.36 5.38 30.24
N VAL A 689 -0.01 4.84 29.05
CA VAL A 689 0.15 5.50 27.75
C VAL A 689 -1.14 5.36 26.94
N ILE A 690 -1.56 6.46 26.32
CA ILE A 690 -2.63 6.49 25.32
C ILE A 690 -2.03 6.94 24.00
N ILE A 691 -2.21 6.16 22.94
CA ILE A 691 -1.80 6.49 21.56
C ILE A 691 -3.03 6.90 20.77
N PHE A 692 -3.01 8.05 20.13
CA PHE A 692 -4.00 8.45 19.15
C PHE A 692 -3.35 8.45 17.78
N GLY A 693 -3.68 7.44 16.99
CA GLY A 693 -3.18 7.23 15.62
C GLY A 693 -3.56 8.35 14.67
N PRO A 694 -3.05 8.35 13.43
CA PRO A 694 -3.39 9.35 12.43
C PRO A 694 -4.90 9.45 12.21
N SER A 695 -5.46 10.66 12.26
CA SER A 695 -6.88 10.93 12.04
C SER A 695 -7.08 11.84 10.83
N LEU A 696 -8.12 11.56 10.03
CA LEU A 696 -8.53 12.43 8.92
C LEU A 696 -9.48 13.56 9.38
N ASN A 697 -9.87 13.56 10.65
CA ASN A 697 -10.83 14.51 11.22
C ASN A 697 -10.10 15.69 11.88
N ASP A 698 -10.69 16.87 11.78
CA ASP A 698 -10.27 18.05 12.52
C ASP A 698 -10.65 17.93 14.01
N PRO A 699 -10.00 18.71 14.91
CA PRO A 699 -10.24 18.63 16.37
C PRO A 699 -11.70 18.81 16.79
N LEU A 700 -12.43 19.71 16.15
CA LEU A 700 -13.85 19.96 16.49
C LEU A 700 -14.73 18.79 16.02
N SER A 701 -14.41 18.20 14.88
CA SER A 701 -15.09 17.00 14.39
C SER A 701 -14.84 15.79 15.28
N ILE A 702 -13.61 15.62 15.81
CA ILE A 702 -13.29 14.56 16.78
C ILE A 702 -14.12 14.74 18.06
N VAL A 703 -14.22 15.95 18.56
CA VAL A 703 -14.99 16.25 19.79
C VAL A 703 -16.49 16.08 19.55
N ARG A 704 -17.02 16.58 18.46
CA ARG A 704 -18.45 16.49 18.13
C ARG A 704 -18.87 15.07 17.76
N GLY A 705 -18.07 14.37 16.96
CA GLY A 705 -18.34 13.04 16.46
C GLY A 705 -19.50 12.98 15.46
N ILE A 706 -20.09 11.80 15.34
CA ILE A 706 -21.22 11.53 14.45
C ILE A 706 -22.48 12.16 15.07
N THR A 707 -23.28 12.82 14.23
CA THR A 707 -24.57 13.41 14.63
C THR A 707 -25.74 12.59 14.06
N GLY A 708 -26.90 12.71 14.64
CA GLY A 708 -28.11 12.02 14.20
C GLY A 708 -29.16 11.99 15.30
N ASP A 709 -30.37 11.62 14.97
CA ASP A 709 -31.54 11.59 15.88
C ASP A 709 -31.76 10.22 16.52
N ARG A 710 -31.24 9.14 15.90
CA ARG A 710 -31.38 7.75 16.39
C ARG A 710 -30.03 7.08 16.59
N PRO A 711 -29.89 6.17 17.59
CA PRO A 711 -28.65 5.40 17.80
C PRO A 711 -28.23 4.63 16.55
N ILE A 712 -26.93 4.64 16.27
CA ILE A 712 -26.32 3.93 15.14
C ILE A 712 -25.45 2.81 15.71
N PRO A 713 -25.94 1.56 15.78
CA PRO A 713 -25.17 0.47 16.37
C PRO A 713 -24.05 -0.02 15.43
N TRP A 714 -22.91 -0.33 16.03
CA TRP A 714 -21.82 -1.08 15.41
C TRP A 714 -21.53 -2.33 16.24
N LYS A 715 -22.33 -3.36 16.09
CA LYS A 715 -22.21 -4.62 16.86
C LYS A 715 -22.82 -5.79 16.09
N ALA A 716 -22.37 -7.00 16.44
CA ALA A 716 -22.95 -8.21 15.88
C ALA A 716 -24.41 -8.35 16.30
N THR A 717 -25.29 -8.58 15.33
CA THR A 717 -26.71 -8.88 15.50
C THR A 717 -27.14 -9.97 14.51
N PRO A 718 -28.32 -10.55 14.62
CA PRO A 718 -28.81 -11.49 13.59
C PRO A 718 -28.89 -10.88 12.17
N LEU A 719 -28.98 -9.55 12.04
CA LEU A 719 -28.98 -8.85 10.75
C LEU A 719 -27.58 -8.45 10.29
N THR A 720 -26.63 -8.32 11.20
CA THR A 720 -25.26 -7.87 10.94
C THR A 720 -24.25 -8.74 11.70
N PRO A 721 -24.12 -10.05 11.39
CA PRO A 721 -23.29 -10.97 12.18
C PRO A 721 -21.78 -10.73 12.03
N ASN A 722 -21.34 -10.03 10.99
CA ASN A 722 -19.91 -9.86 10.66
C ASN A 722 -19.30 -8.54 11.16
N ILE A 723 -20.07 -7.61 11.72
CA ILE A 723 -19.53 -6.35 12.29
C ILE A 723 -19.31 -6.46 13.80
N GLY A 724 -18.58 -5.50 14.37
CA GLY A 724 -18.35 -5.41 15.82
C GLY A 724 -17.21 -6.29 16.37
N ARG A 725 -16.32 -6.83 15.51
CA ARG A 725 -15.19 -7.69 15.95
C ARG A 725 -14.04 -6.90 16.55
N GLN A 726 -13.60 -5.82 15.89
CA GLN A 726 -12.46 -4.98 16.33
C GLN A 726 -12.87 -4.07 17.49
N ALA A 727 -14.01 -3.44 17.36
CA ALA A 727 -14.64 -2.63 18.37
C ALA A 727 -16.15 -2.74 18.21
N SER A 728 -16.93 -2.54 19.28
CA SER A 728 -18.40 -2.59 19.25
C SER A 728 -19.02 -1.51 20.12
N THR A 729 -20.18 -1.02 19.67
CA THR A 729 -20.97 -0.04 20.42
C THR A 729 -22.46 -0.18 20.07
N ASP A 730 -23.30 0.18 21.03
CA ASP A 730 -24.74 0.34 20.80
C ASP A 730 -25.06 1.63 20.02
N ASP A 731 -24.15 2.59 20.06
CA ASP A 731 -24.36 3.88 19.40
C ASP A 731 -23.03 4.55 19.03
N MET A 732 -22.77 4.71 17.73
CA MET A 732 -21.59 5.40 17.22
C MET A 732 -21.68 6.94 17.31
N ARG A 733 -22.86 7.50 17.67
CA ARG A 733 -23.07 8.95 17.72
C ARG A 733 -22.31 9.58 18.87
N GLY A 734 -21.95 10.84 18.66
CA GLY A 734 -21.10 11.58 19.55
C GLY A 734 -19.63 11.30 19.29
N GLY A 735 -18.78 12.11 19.87
CA GLY A 735 -17.35 12.02 19.78
C GLY A 735 -16.70 12.04 21.15
N LEU A 736 -15.48 12.53 21.20
CA LEU A 736 -14.71 12.69 22.42
C LEU A 736 -15.41 13.59 23.46
N GLY A 737 -16.19 14.58 22.98
CA GLY A 737 -16.79 15.58 23.86
C GLY A 737 -15.73 16.43 24.60
N LEU A 738 -16.15 17.52 25.22
CA LEU A 738 -15.26 18.30 26.08
C LEU A 738 -14.88 17.55 27.37
N SER A 739 -15.73 16.65 27.86
CA SER A 739 -15.43 15.77 28.98
C SER A 739 -14.26 14.84 28.67
N GLY A 740 -14.21 14.27 27.46
CA GLY A 740 -13.07 13.46 27.05
C GLY A 740 -11.77 14.25 26.93
N VAL A 741 -11.83 15.48 26.43
CA VAL A 741 -10.66 16.39 26.44
C VAL A 741 -10.16 16.65 27.86
N LEU A 742 -11.06 16.94 28.80
CA LEU A 742 -10.72 17.13 30.22
C LEU A 742 -10.18 15.83 30.87
N ASN A 743 -10.71 14.68 30.48
CA ASN A 743 -10.22 13.39 30.97
C ASN A 743 -8.80 13.09 30.46
N LEU A 744 -8.50 13.42 29.20
CA LEU A 744 -7.13 13.35 28.65
C LEU A 744 -6.19 14.33 29.37
N GLN A 745 -6.63 15.56 29.64
CA GLN A 745 -5.85 16.52 30.38
C GLN A 745 -5.50 15.98 31.78
N ARG A 746 -6.50 15.52 32.54
CA ARG A 746 -6.30 14.91 33.88
C ARG A 746 -5.41 13.69 33.83
N PHE A 747 -5.55 12.85 32.80
CA PHE A 747 -4.71 11.69 32.56
C PHE A 747 -3.24 12.08 32.47
N VAL A 748 -2.93 13.09 31.67
CA VAL A 748 -1.55 13.57 31.48
C VAL A 748 -1.06 14.27 32.76
N GLU A 749 -1.85 15.17 33.36
CA GLU A 749 -1.50 15.88 34.60
C GLU A 749 -1.15 14.90 35.75
N ALA A 750 -1.81 13.74 35.78
CA ALA A 750 -1.56 12.66 36.74
C ALA A 750 -0.40 11.71 36.36
N GLY A 751 0.46 12.06 35.40
CA GLY A 751 1.64 11.30 34.99
C GLY A 751 1.40 10.32 33.85
N GLY A 752 0.32 10.41 33.10
CA GLY A 752 0.10 9.65 31.87
C GLY A 752 0.86 10.24 30.69
N THR A 753 1.17 9.42 29.70
CA THR A 753 1.78 9.85 28.42
C THR A 753 0.75 9.77 27.30
N PHE A 754 0.49 10.91 26.62
CA PHE A 754 -0.41 10.97 25.47
C PHE A 754 0.40 11.16 24.18
N ILE A 755 0.38 10.15 23.29
CA ILE A 755 1.11 10.16 22.02
C ILE A 755 0.13 10.46 20.89
N THR A 756 0.45 11.43 20.04
CA THR A 756 -0.35 11.79 18.87
C THR A 756 0.50 11.80 17.62
N LEU A 757 -0.08 11.27 16.51
CA LEU A 757 0.63 11.06 15.26
C LEU A 757 0.01 11.91 14.14
N THR A 758 0.83 12.70 13.47
CA THR A 758 0.43 13.55 12.33
C THR A 758 -0.76 14.48 12.68
N ASN A 759 -1.85 14.45 11.92
CA ASN A 759 -3.02 15.33 12.10
C ASN A 759 -3.70 15.18 13.45
N SER A 760 -3.59 14.04 14.14
CA SER A 760 -4.14 13.90 15.49
C SER A 760 -3.45 14.80 16.50
N SER A 761 -2.21 15.26 16.23
CA SER A 761 -1.48 16.24 17.04
C SER A 761 -2.15 17.64 17.08
N THR A 762 -3.06 17.89 16.14
CA THR A 762 -3.86 19.13 16.19
C THR A 762 -4.83 19.18 17.37
N LEU A 763 -5.26 18.02 17.89
CA LEU A 763 -6.19 17.93 19.02
C LEU A 763 -5.59 18.52 20.31
N PRO A 764 -4.44 18.03 20.83
CA PRO A 764 -3.85 18.59 22.04
C PRO A 764 -3.44 20.06 21.88
N ILE A 765 -3.01 20.50 20.68
CA ILE A 765 -2.67 21.90 20.42
C ILE A 765 -3.91 22.79 20.48
N HIS A 766 -5.01 22.37 19.82
CA HIS A 766 -6.24 23.14 19.75
C HIS A 766 -6.89 23.36 21.13
N PHE A 767 -6.83 22.35 22.00
CA PHE A 767 -7.45 22.39 23.31
C PHE A 767 -6.49 22.74 24.47
N GLY A 768 -5.26 23.19 24.16
CA GLY A 768 -4.32 23.71 25.14
C GLY A 768 -3.60 22.66 26.00
N LEU A 769 -3.63 21.38 25.62
CA LEU A 769 -2.86 20.33 26.30
C LEU A 769 -1.36 20.39 25.96
N ALA A 770 -1.00 21.07 24.88
CA ALA A 770 0.36 21.22 24.37
C ALA A 770 0.76 22.71 24.32
N GLU A 771 0.74 23.40 25.48
CA GLU A 771 1.11 24.79 25.56
C GLU A 771 2.55 25.04 25.11
N GLY A 772 2.78 26.11 24.33
CA GLY A 772 4.06 26.43 23.75
C GLY A 772 4.31 25.85 22.35
N VAL A 773 3.41 25.00 21.85
CA VAL A 773 3.43 24.47 20.48
C VAL A 773 2.22 24.99 19.71
N ARG A 774 2.41 25.39 18.47
CA ARG A 774 1.36 25.83 17.55
C ARG A 774 1.55 25.23 16.17
N ILE A 775 0.50 25.20 15.36
CA ILE A 775 0.59 24.87 13.94
C ILE A 775 1.03 26.11 13.18
N ARG A 776 2.08 25.98 12.35
CA ARG A 776 2.47 26.97 11.36
C ARG A 776 1.57 26.83 10.15
N GLU A 777 0.94 27.89 9.71
CA GLU A 777 0.29 27.91 8.39
C GLU A 777 1.37 27.90 7.31
N THR A 778 1.30 26.93 6.43
CA THR A 778 2.09 26.87 5.20
C THR A 778 1.22 27.31 4.03
N ARG A 779 1.75 28.18 3.16
CA ARG A 779 1.01 28.76 2.03
C ARG A 779 1.31 28.05 0.71
N GLU A 780 2.58 27.68 0.55
CA GLU A 780 3.13 27.20 -0.70
C GLU A 780 3.85 25.84 -0.57
N LEU A 781 4.00 25.35 0.66
CA LEU A 781 4.63 24.04 0.90
C LEU A 781 3.89 22.94 0.11
N TRP A 782 4.62 22.27 -0.74
CA TRP A 782 4.15 21.11 -1.46
C TRP A 782 5.06 19.91 -1.11
N ALA A 783 4.51 18.93 -0.41
CA ALA A 783 5.20 17.72 0.07
C ALA A 783 4.21 16.55 0.05
N PRO A 784 3.89 15.98 -1.13
CA PRO A 784 2.80 15.03 -1.31
C PRO A 784 3.21 13.58 -1.01
N GLY A 785 3.74 13.32 0.18
CA GLY A 785 4.22 11.99 0.59
C GLY A 785 5.62 11.68 0.07
N GLY A 786 6.59 11.70 0.99
CA GLY A 786 7.98 11.43 0.66
C GLY A 786 8.85 11.17 1.89
N VAL A 787 10.12 10.91 1.64
CA VAL A 787 11.12 10.65 2.68
C VAL A 787 11.90 11.92 2.96
N PHE A 788 11.81 12.39 4.18
CA PHE A 788 12.43 13.64 4.61
C PHE A 788 13.49 13.40 5.69
N ARG A 789 14.50 14.23 5.72
CA ARG A 789 15.57 14.18 6.71
C ARG A 789 15.18 14.98 7.94
N VAL A 790 15.25 14.33 9.10
CA VAL A 790 15.17 15.01 10.40
C VAL A 790 16.51 14.89 11.13
N ALA A 791 16.88 15.93 11.86
CA ALA A 791 18.07 15.98 12.68
C ALA A 791 17.69 15.86 14.16
N ARG A 792 18.44 15.08 14.93
CA ARG A 792 18.28 14.92 16.36
C ARG A 792 18.66 16.24 17.06
N ALA A 793 17.68 16.88 17.69
CA ALA A 793 17.85 18.14 18.40
C ALA A 793 18.20 17.96 19.87
N ASP A 794 17.86 16.81 20.45
CA ASP A 794 18.12 16.50 21.86
C ASP A 794 18.54 15.03 22.03
N ALA A 795 19.83 14.82 22.22
CA ALA A 795 20.43 13.50 22.43
C ALA A 795 20.17 12.92 23.84
N GLY A 796 19.88 13.78 24.82
CA GLY A 796 19.59 13.35 26.19
C GLY A 796 18.15 12.89 26.39
N SER A 797 17.27 13.02 25.37
CA SER A 797 15.88 12.56 25.47
C SER A 797 15.79 11.04 25.34
N PRO A 798 15.10 10.36 26.27
CA PRO A 798 14.85 8.92 26.15
C PRO A 798 14.15 8.53 24.83
N ILE A 799 13.34 9.40 24.26
CA ILE A 799 12.69 9.18 22.97
C ILE A 799 13.71 9.01 21.83
N ALA A 800 14.88 9.68 21.94
CA ALA A 800 15.93 9.65 20.93
C ALA A 800 17.01 8.58 21.17
N TYR A 801 16.89 7.75 22.23
CA TYR A 801 17.90 6.73 22.53
C TYR A 801 18.11 5.78 21.35
N GLY A 802 19.36 5.41 21.10
CA GLY A 802 19.78 4.51 20.03
C GLY A 802 19.80 5.12 18.62
N TYR A 803 19.29 6.34 18.42
CA TYR A 803 19.35 7.02 17.14
C TYR A 803 20.62 7.80 16.92
N ASP A 804 21.07 7.85 15.69
CA ASP A 804 22.17 8.71 15.23
C ASP A 804 21.70 10.17 15.13
N THR A 805 22.56 11.05 14.59
CA THR A 805 22.29 12.49 14.45
C THR A 805 21.19 12.83 13.44
N GLU A 806 20.93 11.94 12.47
CA GLU A 806 19.94 12.14 11.41
C GLU A 806 19.09 10.87 11.22
N LEU A 807 17.85 11.04 10.74
CA LEU A 807 16.91 9.96 10.43
C LEU A 807 16.10 10.32 9.19
N GLY A 808 15.80 9.34 8.34
CA GLY A 808 14.80 9.43 7.29
C GLY A 808 13.41 9.13 7.83
N VAL A 809 12.45 10.04 7.64
CA VAL A 809 11.05 9.88 8.09
C VAL A 809 10.08 10.09 6.95
N TYR A 810 8.91 9.47 7.01
CA TYR A 810 7.83 9.70 6.05
C TYR A 810 6.99 10.91 6.49
N PHE A 811 6.85 11.89 5.59
CA PHE A 811 6.03 13.08 5.79
C PHE A 811 5.14 13.35 4.58
N ASN A 812 3.86 13.62 4.81
CA ASN A 812 2.87 13.96 3.80
C ASN A 812 1.99 15.11 4.29
N THR A 813 2.32 16.33 3.87
CA THR A 813 1.50 17.55 4.13
C THR A 813 0.86 17.57 5.54
N GLY A 814 1.59 17.08 6.54
CA GLY A 814 1.16 17.00 7.95
C GLY A 814 1.23 18.36 8.63
N PRO A 815 0.88 18.46 9.92
CA PRO A 815 1.01 19.69 10.66
C PRO A 815 2.48 20.09 10.78
N VAL A 816 2.82 21.31 10.39
CA VAL A 816 4.14 21.89 10.61
C VAL A 816 4.13 22.59 11.96
N PHE A 817 4.94 22.09 12.91
CA PHE A 817 4.97 22.68 14.25
C PHE A 817 5.82 23.95 14.27
N ALA A 818 5.44 24.88 15.16
CA ALA A 818 6.22 26.04 15.53
C ALA A 818 6.19 26.23 17.06
N LEU A 819 7.27 26.74 17.64
CA LEU A 819 7.37 27.06 19.05
C LEU A 819 7.08 28.53 19.29
N GLY A 820 6.51 28.86 20.45
CA GLY A 820 6.26 30.23 20.91
C GLY A 820 4.88 30.41 21.52
N GLY A 821 4.82 31.14 22.66
CA GLY A 821 3.58 31.61 23.30
C GLY A 821 3.16 32.93 22.68
N GLY A 822 2.04 32.93 21.96
CA GLY A 822 1.22 34.10 21.69
C GLY A 822 -0.17 33.76 22.18
N THR A 823 -0.68 34.51 23.16
CA THR A 823 -2.12 34.52 23.46
C THR A 823 -2.84 35.04 22.22
N GLY A 824 -3.04 34.16 21.24
CA GLY A 824 -3.89 34.42 20.08
C GLY A 824 -5.31 34.49 20.58
N GLY A 825 -5.87 35.69 20.63
CA GLY A 825 -7.29 35.87 20.84
C GLY A 825 -8.10 35.03 19.86
N PHE A 826 -9.25 34.57 20.31
CA PHE A 826 -10.28 33.92 19.55
C PHE A 826 -10.68 34.78 18.33
N GLY A 827 -9.91 34.71 17.27
CA GLY A 827 -10.23 35.18 15.94
C GLY A 827 -10.61 33.97 15.09
N GLY A 828 -11.91 33.78 14.91
CA GLY A 828 -12.42 32.73 14.04
C GLY A 828 -11.98 32.93 12.60
N ALA A 829 -10.98 32.20 12.23
CA ALA A 829 -10.78 31.80 10.84
C ALA A 829 -10.83 30.28 10.87
N GLY A 830 -11.92 29.71 10.35
CA GLY A 830 -11.98 28.29 10.08
C GLY A 830 -10.80 27.92 9.20
N ALA A 831 -9.77 27.31 9.80
CA ALA A 831 -8.80 26.57 9.06
C ALA A 831 -9.57 25.41 8.41
N GLN A 832 -10.15 25.65 7.23
CA GLN A 832 -10.40 24.57 6.30
C GLN A 832 -8.99 24.00 6.05
N ALA A 833 -8.66 22.92 6.78
CA ALA A 833 -7.74 21.98 6.22
C ALA A 833 -8.20 21.81 4.78
N ALA A 834 -7.34 22.18 3.83
CA ALA A 834 -7.65 21.97 2.44
C ALA A 834 -7.91 20.47 2.29
N ARG A 835 -9.18 20.10 2.41
CA ARG A 835 -9.62 18.82 1.88
C ARG A 835 -9.08 18.83 0.47
N PRO A 836 -8.36 17.78 0.04
CA PRO A 836 -8.22 17.61 -1.38
C PRO A 836 -9.66 17.69 -1.90
N ARG A 837 -10.01 18.80 -2.54
CA ARG A 837 -11.23 18.85 -3.29
C ARG A 837 -11.09 17.70 -4.26
N ARG A 838 -11.76 16.59 -3.99
CA ARG A 838 -12.20 15.74 -5.06
C ARG A 838 -12.93 16.71 -6.00
N SER A 839 -12.28 17.04 -7.09
CA SER A 839 -13.01 17.49 -8.24
C SER A 839 -13.86 16.29 -8.61
N ASP A 840 -15.17 16.35 -8.35
CA ASP A 840 -16.13 15.34 -8.79
C ASP A 840 -16.19 15.23 -10.32
N ASP A 841 -15.35 15.99 -11.02
CA ASP A 841 -15.33 16.10 -12.48
C ASP A 841 -14.06 15.58 -13.16
N GLY A 842 -13.05 15.13 -12.42
CA GLY A 842 -11.79 14.64 -13.02
C GLY A 842 -11.05 15.71 -13.87
N SER A 843 -11.48 16.97 -13.85
CA SER A 843 -10.81 18.06 -14.55
C SER A 843 -9.95 18.86 -13.55
N THR A 844 -8.70 18.49 -13.43
CA THR A 844 -7.71 19.44 -12.95
C THR A 844 -7.39 20.37 -14.11
N THR A 845 -7.91 21.59 -14.09
CA THR A 845 -7.31 22.66 -14.86
C THR A 845 -5.94 22.92 -14.23
N ALA A 846 -4.93 22.21 -14.73
CA ALA A 846 -3.56 22.59 -14.50
C ALA A 846 -3.41 24.01 -15.05
N ARG A 847 -3.05 24.97 -14.21
CA ARG A 847 -2.49 26.21 -14.68
C ARG A 847 -1.23 25.82 -15.44
N ARG A 848 -1.33 25.87 -16.76
CA ARG A 848 -0.18 25.76 -17.63
C ARG A 848 0.79 26.88 -17.28
N SER A 849 1.88 26.53 -16.62
CA SER A 849 3.12 27.25 -16.87
C SER A 849 3.51 26.92 -18.30
N GLY A 850 3.86 27.92 -19.11
CA GLY A 850 3.96 27.82 -20.56
C GLY A 850 5.18 27.05 -21.08
N ARG A 851 5.52 25.89 -20.50
CA ARG A 851 6.48 24.93 -21.04
C ARG A 851 5.81 23.57 -21.14
N GLY A 852 5.22 23.32 -22.27
CA GLY A 852 4.66 22.02 -22.61
C GLY A 852 5.73 21.16 -23.28
N GLY A 853 6.39 20.34 -22.53
CA GLY A 853 7.32 19.29 -22.95
C GLY A 853 8.02 18.78 -21.74
N LEU A 854 7.97 17.46 -21.49
CA LEU A 854 8.93 16.81 -20.62
C LEU A 854 10.32 17.03 -21.22
N ASP A 855 11.26 17.62 -20.49
CA ASP A 855 12.65 17.65 -20.91
C ASP A 855 13.15 16.19 -21.06
N GLU A 856 14.08 15.94 -21.97
CA GLU A 856 14.72 14.62 -22.10
C GLU A 856 15.30 14.14 -20.75
N GLU A 857 15.62 15.07 -19.86
CA GLU A 857 16.09 14.81 -18.50
C GLU A 857 15.00 14.24 -17.60
N ASP A 858 13.75 14.62 -17.79
CA ASP A 858 12.60 14.14 -17.00
C ASP A 858 12.16 12.71 -17.40
N ILE A 859 12.40 12.36 -18.68
CA ILE A 859 12.04 11.03 -19.22
C ILE A 859 13.05 9.93 -18.77
N VAL A 860 14.20 10.30 -18.22
CA VAL A 860 15.35 9.40 -17.99
C VAL A 860 15.75 9.34 -16.51
N GLN A 861 14.81 9.51 -15.59
CA GLN A 861 15.11 9.43 -14.16
C GLN A 861 15.77 8.10 -13.74
N GLY A 862 15.51 7.00 -14.44
CA GLY A 862 16.18 5.72 -14.23
C GLY A 862 17.53 5.57 -14.92
N ARG A 863 17.89 6.43 -15.88
CA ARG A 863 19.13 6.29 -16.67
C ARG A 863 20.27 7.22 -16.28
N ARG A 864 19.97 8.32 -15.58
CA ARG A 864 21.05 9.22 -15.12
C ARG A 864 21.52 8.81 -13.74
N ARG A 865 22.61 8.11 -13.76
CA ARG A 865 23.35 7.64 -12.59
C ARG A 865 23.74 8.74 -11.61
N ASP A 866 23.72 10.01 -12.07
CA ASP A 866 24.13 11.19 -11.32
C ASP A 866 22.99 12.08 -10.78
N LEU A 867 21.73 11.67 -10.94
CA LEU A 867 20.60 12.36 -10.32
C LEU A 867 20.51 12.12 -8.80
N GLY A 868 21.51 11.50 -8.23
CA GLY A 868 21.80 11.60 -6.82
C GLY A 868 21.88 13.07 -6.40
N ARG A 869 22.74 13.37 -5.50
CA ARG A 869 22.97 14.69 -4.90
C ARG A 869 23.06 15.86 -5.92
N ALA A 870 23.65 15.62 -7.09
CA ALA A 870 23.86 16.66 -8.12
C ALA A 870 22.58 17.03 -8.89
N GLY A 871 21.66 16.12 -9.12
CA GLY A 871 20.39 16.39 -9.80
C GLY A 871 19.42 17.19 -8.93
N VAL A 872 19.31 16.83 -7.64
CA VAL A 872 18.55 17.61 -6.65
C VAL A 872 19.16 19.02 -6.49
N GLU A 873 20.51 19.14 -6.42
CA GLU A 873 21.18 20.43 -6.34
C GLU A 873 21.03 21.26 -7.62
N ALA A 874 21.00 20.64 -8.80
CA ALA A 874 20.76 21.33 -10.07
C ALA A 874 19.30 21.79 -10.19
N PHE A 875 18.34 20.97 -9.80
CA PHE A 875 16.92 21.29 -9.75
C PHE A 875 16.64 22.43 -8.77
N GLN A 876 17.22 22.37 -7.58
CA GLN A 876 17.09 23.44 -6.57
C GLN A 876 17.81 24.73 -6.97
N ARG A 877 18.92 24.64 -7.75
CA ARG A 877 19.62 25.82 -8.29
C ARG A 877 18.88 26.51 -9.44
N SER A 878 18.18 25.75 -10.28
CA SER A 878 17.42 26.36 -11.38
C SER A 878 16.24 27.22 -10.90
N ARG A 879 15.75 26.96 -9.68
CA ARG A 879 14.70 27.75 -9.02
C ARG A 879 15.23 28.86 -8.07
N GLY A 880 16.52 28.79 -7.70
CA GLY A 880 17.16 29.73 -6.76
C GLY A 880 17.91 30.90 -7.40
N GLN A 881 17.84 31.09 -8.72
CA GLN A 881 18.46 32.24 -9.40
C GLN A 881 17.52 33.45 -9.58
N GLY A 882 16.50 33.57 -8.77
CA GLY A 882 15.76 34.79 -8.58
C GLY A 882 16.01 35.29 -7.17
N ASP A 883 16.88 36.27 -6.99
CA ASP A 883 17.16 37.04 -5.79
C ASP A 883 17.18 36.20 -4.48
N ASP A 884 18.34 36.10 -3.85
CA ASP A 884 18.44 35.66 -2.46
C ASP A 884 17.30 36.35 -1.71
N PRO A 885 16.31 35.59 -1.14
CA PRO A 885 15.36 36.24 -0.29
C PRO A 885 16.15 36.92 0.82
N PRO A 886 15.83 38.15 1.18
CA PRO A 886 16.53 38.80 2.27
C PRO A 886 16.55 37.79 3.41
N ALA A 887 17.74 37.58 3.99
CA ALA A 887 17.88 36.78 5.17
C ALA A 887 16.81 37.31 6.14
N PHE A 888 15.65 36.63 6.21
CA PHE A 888 14.69 36.90 7.23
C PHE A 888 15.43 36.61 8.53
N GLY A 889 15.95 37.66 9.13
CA GLY A 889 16.45 37.59 10.47
C GLY A 889 15.31 36.98 11.24
N PHE A 890 15.45 35.73 11.64
CA PHE A 890 14.63 35.13 12.65
C PHE A 890 14.77 36.07 13.82
N GLY A 891 13.76 36.92 14.03
CA GLY A 891 13.69 37.73 15.21
C GLY A 891 13.98 36.81 16.36
N ALA A 892 14.94 37.16 17.23
CA ALA A 892 15.37 36.35 18.36
C ALA A 892 14.07 35.82 19.02
N GLY A 893 13.68 34.58 18.66
CA GLY A 893 12.46 33.97 19.11
C GLY A 893 12.54 33.89 20.60
N GLN A 894 11.46 34.26 21.28
CA GLN A 894 11.32 33.97 22.69
C GLN A 894 11.81 32.56 22.96
N ALA A 895 12.66 32.38 23.97
CA ALA A 895 13.13 31.04 24.36
C ALA A 895 11.94 30.09 24.41
N PRO A 896 12.09 28.86 23.94
CA PRO A 896 11.02 27.84 24.00
C PRO A 896 10.46 27.82 25.43
N ALA A 897 9.15 27.70 25.59
CA ALA A 897 8.56 27.55 26.89
C ALA A 897 9.27 26.39 27.63
N ALA A 898 9.62 26.57 28.88
CA ALA A 898 10.45 25.61 29.65
C ALA A 898 9.87 24.17 29.67
N ASN A 899 8.56 24.02 29.40
CA ASN A 899 7.85 22.75 29.32
C ASN A 899 7.97 22.02 27.96
N VAL A 900 8.47 22.69 26.91
CA VAL A 900 8.57 22.08 25.57
C VAL A 900 10.00 21.61 25.29
N ARG A 901 10.13 20.34 24.92
CA ARG A 901 11.37 19.69 24.48
C ARG A 901 11.24 19.32 23.00
N THR A 902 12.10 19.83 22.16
CA THR A 902 12.17 19.40 20.75
C THR A 902 13.17 18.26 20.63
N ILE A 903 12.70 17.11 20.19
CA ILE A 903 13.51 15.88 20.10
C ILE A 903 14.18 15.80 18.73
N PHE A 904 13.39 15.99 17.65
CA PHE A 904 13.86 16.04 16.27
C PHE A 904 13.32 17.29 15.59
N ARG A 905 14.11 17.82 14.64
CA ARG A 905 13.72 18.89 13.71
C ARG A 905 13.90 18.43 12.27
N PHE A 906 13.09 18.91 11.35
CA PHE A 906 13.41 18.81 9.93
C PHE A 906 14.76 19.47 9.66
N SER A 907 15.49 18.93 8.68
CA SER A 907 16.82 19.47 8.31
C SER A 907 16.79 21.01 8.16
N PRO A 908 17.70 21.74 8.76
CA PRO A 908 17.79 23.19 8.57
C PRO A 908 18.27 23.57 7.15
N ASP A 909 19.01 22.68 6.48
CA ASP A 909 19.44 22.87 5.09
C ASP A 909 18.35 22.34 4.14
N VAL A 910 17.66 23.25 3.47
CA VAL A 910 16.59 22.93 2.51
C VAL A 910 17.06 21.96 1.43
N ARG A 911 18.32 22.03 1.00
CA ARG A 911 18.90 21.15 -0.03
C ARG A 911 19.09 19.71 0.43
N LYS A 912 19.14 19.48 1.75
CA LYS A 912 19.28 18.16 2.36
C LYS A 912 17.95 17.63 2.91
N LEU A 913 16.91 18.47 2.89
CA LEU A 913 15.63 18.16 3.52
C LEU A 913 14.95 16.96 2.88
N LEU A 914 14.85 16.93 1.55
CA LEU A 914 14.29 15.82 0.80
C LEU A 914 15.34 14.71 0.62
N ILE A 915 14.99 13.49 0.99
CA ILE A 915 15.77 12.28 0.68
C ILE A 915 15.23 11.64 -0.59
N SER A 916 13.88 11.54 -0.70
CA SER A 916 13.21 10.90 -1.82
C SER A 916 11.76 11.38 -1.92
N GLY A 917 11.25 11.64 -3.12
CA GLY A 917 9.89 12.10 -3.40
C GLY A 917 9.83 13.47 -4.03
N GLY A 918 8.72 14.19 -3.80
CA GLY A 918 8.49 15.55 -4.28
C GLY A 918 8.53 16.59 -3.16
N LEU A 919 9.15 17.72 -3.43
CA LEU A 919 9.16 18.87 -2.50
C LEU A 919 9.22 20.17 -3.30
N ASP A 920 8.31 21.09 -3.01
CA ASP A 920 8.44 22.49 -3.39
C ASP A 920 8.26 23.39 -2.16
N ASN A 921 8.89 24.58 -2.18
CA ASN A 921 8.85 25.54 -1.07
C ASN A 921 9.28 24.96 0.29
N GLY A 922 10.27 24.08 0.29
CA GLY A 922 10.78 23.38 1.48
C GLY A 922 11.29 24.29 2.60
N HIS A 923 11.54 25.59 2.33
CA HIS A 923 11.87 26.58 3.36
C HIS A 923 10.77 26.74 4.42
N GLU A 924 9.50 26.45 4.08
CA GLU A 924 8.40 26.48 5.05
C GLU A 924 8.47 25.29 6.02
N LEU A 925 9.17 24.20 5.68
CA LEU A 925 9.35 23.02 6.51
C LEU A 925 10.70 22.98 7.22
N ALA A 926 11.74 23.57 6.62
CA ALA A 926 13.11 23.52 7.14
C ALA A 926 13.19 24.05 8.59
N ASN A 927 13.98 23.34 9.41
CA ASN A 927 14.19 23.62 10.84
C ASN A 927 12.90 23.61 11.70
N ALA A 928 11.74 23.22 11.17
CA ALA A 928 10.53 23.07 11.97
C ALA A 928 10.69 21.89 12.94
N PRO A 929 10.15 21.97 14.18
CA PRO A 929 10.08 20.81 15.05
C PRO A 929 9.30 19.67 14.39
N ALA A 930 9.89 18.48 14.37
CA ALA A 930 9.29 17.29 13.77
C ALA A 930 8.71 16.33 14.83
N LEU A 931 9.37 16.28 16.00
CA LEU A 931 8.95 15.52 17.17
C LEU A 931 9.17 16.36 18.41
N VAL A 932 8.12 16.55 19.20
CA VAL A 932 8.14 17.35 20.43
C VAL A 932 7.55 16.59 21.60
N ASP A 933 8.10 16.83 22.79
CA ASP A 933 7.61 16.37 24.07
C ASP A 933 7.21 17.59 24.92
N VAL A 934 5.95 17.69 25.28
CA VAL A 934 5.39 18.78 26.09
C VAL A 934 5.03 18.24 27.46
N LYS A 935 5.66 18.78 28.51
CA LYS A 935 5.34 18.44 29.88
C LYS A 935 4.06 19.13 30.32
N LEU A 936 3.11 18.36 30.84
CA LEU A 936 1.86 18.85 31.42
C LEU A 936 1.63 18.16 32.78
N GLY A 937 1.73 18.94 33.87
CA GLY A 937 1.66 18.36 35.21
C GLY A 937 2.81 17.38 35.47
N GLN A 938 2.48 16.13 35.80
CA GLN A 938 3.46 15.05 36.01
C GLN A 938 3.70 14.20 34.75
N GLY A 939 2.94 14.38 33.66
CA GLY A 939 3.00 13.59 32.45
C GLY A 939 3.42 14.36 31.22
N HIS A 940 3.23 13.74 30.07
CA HIS A 940 3.78 14.20 28.80
C HIS A 940 2.77 14.10 27.65
N VAL A 941 2.80 15.07 26.75
CA VAL A 941 2.14 15.02 25.44
C VAL A 941 3.25 14.94 24.39
N VAL A 942 3.38 13.78 23.74
CA VAL A 942 4.39 13.53 22.70
C VAL A 942 3.72 13.61 21.33
N MET A 943 4.19 14.54 20.49
CA MET A 943 3.54 14.84 19.21
C MET A 943 4.50 14.68 18.04
N PHE A 944 4.04 13.93 17.02
CA PHE A 944 4.75 13.72 15.77
C PHE A 944 4.12 14.54 14.65
N SER A 945 4.90 15.35 13.92
CA SER A 945 4.43 16.01 12.71
C SER A 945 4.48 15.11 11.48
N PHE A 946 5.26 14.05 11.52
CA PHE A 946 5.39 13.01 10.48
C PHE A 946 4.70 11.71 10.93
N ASN A 947 4.53 10.75 10.00
CA ASN A 947 3.95 9.45 10.34
C ASN A 947 5.05 8.44 10.66
N PRO A 948 5.27 8.07 11.92
CA PRO A 948 6.31 7.11 12.30
C PRO A 948 5.95 5.66 11.93
N MET A 949 4.66 5.35 11.72
CA MET A 949 4.15 4.00 11.45
C MET A 949 3.25 4.02 10.20
N TRP A 950 3.86 4.11 9.01
CA TRP A 950 3.17 4.26 7.75
C TRP A 950 3.31 3.04 6.86
N ARG A 951 2.19 2.38 6.53
CA ARG A 951 2.10 1.30 5.53
C ARG A 951 3.16 0.20 5.68
N ALA A 952 3.53 -0.14 6.94
CA ALA A 952 4.61 -1.06 7.30
C ALA A 952 5.97 -0.77 6.60
N GLY A 953 6.15 0.42 6.04
CA GLY A 953 7.35 0.84 5.31
C GLY A 953 8.32 1.72 6.11
N THR A 954 7.96 2.14 7.33
CA THR A 954 8.74 3.13 8.10
C THR A 954 9.37 2.57 9.37
N LEU A 955 9.85 1.32 9.31
CA LEU A 955 10.32 0.59 10.50
C LEU A 955 11.43 1.30 11.27
N GLY A 956 12.25 2.12 10.60
CA GLY A 956 13.31 2.89 11.22
C GLY A 956 12.81 3.96 12.20
N SER A 957 11.57 4.41 12.09
CA SER A 957 10.97 5.39 13.00
C SER A 957 10.07 4.78 14.07
N TYR A 958 9.77 3.47 14.04
CA TYR A 958 8.94 2.80 15.05
C TYR A 958 9.52 2.91 16.45
N ALA A 959 10.85 2.79 16.57
CA ALA A 959 11.50 2.88 17.87
C ALA A 959 11.34 4.26 18.55
N LEU A 960 10.98 5.34 17.85
CA LEU A 960 10.61 6.61 18.49
C LEU A 960 9.33 6.48 19.33
N VAL A 961 8.34 5.74 18.80
CA VAL A 961 7.11 5.42 19.55
C VAL A 961 7.44 4.41 20.66
N PHE A 962 8.18 3.35 20.35
CA PHE A 962 8.54 2.31 21.33
C PHE A 962 9.39 2.86 22.47
N ASN A 963 10.34 3.75 22.21
CA ASN A 963 11.10 4.46 23.23
C ASN A 963 10.18 5.28 24.14
N THR A 964 9.19 5.95 23.56
CA THR A 964 8.20 6.67 24.35
C THR A 964 7.42 5.73 25.27
N LEU A 965 7.09 4.50 24.80
CA LEU A 965 6.45 3.48 25.64
C LEU A 965 7.39 2.98 26.75
N LEU A 966 8.62 2.60 26.39
CA LEU A 966 9.59 1.98 27.30
C LEU A 966 10.03 2.92 28.43
N HIS A 967 10.07 4.23 28.15
CA HIS A 967 10.59 5.27 29.06
C HIS A 967 9.52 6.26 29.51
N HIS A 968 8.21 5.93 29.36
CA HIS A 968 7.09 6.84 29.62
C HIS A 968 7.12 7.53 31.00
N GLY A 969 7.64 6.88 32.02
CA GLY A 969 7.78 7.44 33.39
C GLY A 969 9.05 8.26 33.61
N HIS A 970 9.93 8.37 32.62
CA HIS A 970 11.26 8.98 32.73
C HIS A 970 11.60 9.90 31.54
N LEU A 971 10.59 10.45 30.86
CA LEU A 971 10.81 11.34 29.71
C LEU A 971 11.50 12.68 30.09
N ASP A 972 11.56 13.01 31.37
CA ASP A 972 12.33 14.15 31.88
C ASP A 972 13.85 13.88 31.99
N ALA A 973 14.32 12.62 31.85
CA ALA A 973 15.74 12.33 31.90
C ALA A 973 16.50 13.16 30.86
N GLY A 974 17.63 13.71 31.25
CA GLY A 974 18.49 14.56 30.41
C GLY A 974 17.94 15.97 30.12
N ARG A 975 16.77 16.40 30.65
CA ARG A 975 16.26 17.79 30.42
C ARG A 975 17.21 18.88 30.96
N ASP A 976 17.86 18.66 32.05
CA ASP A 976 18.74 19.66 32.68
C ASP A 976 20.14 19.72 32.05
N ARG A 977 20.45 18.82 31.12
CA ARG A 977 21.74 18.72 30.41
C ARG A 977 21.72 19.39 29.02
N ARG A 978 21.04 20.54 28.85
CA ARG A 978 21.06 21.28 27.58
C ARG A 978 22.50 21.67 27.25
N ALA A 979 22.93 21.44 25.99
CA ALA A 979 24.22 21.87 25.48
C ALA A 979 24.44 23.37 25.79
N PRO A 980 25.65 23.80 26.22
CA PRO A 980 25.94 25.18 26.44
C PRO A 980 25.62 25.98 25.18
N THR A 981 24.87 27.07 25.40
CA THR A 981 24.61 28.03 24.30
C THR A 981 25.97 28.50 23.75
N THR A 982 26.04 28.64 22.43
CA THR A 982 27.24 29.03 21.64
C THR A 982 27.96 30.29 22.12
N THR A 983 27.57 30.93 23.21
CA THR A 983 28.22 32.06 23.86
C THR A 983 29.36 31.64 24.81
N GLU A 984 29.37 30.42 25.36
CA GLU A 984 30.45 30.00 26.27
C GLU A 984 31.64 29.34 25.52
N ALA A 985 31.46 28.88 24.29
CA ALA A 985 32.57 28.38 23.48
C ALA A 985 33.44 29.48 22.86
N ALA A 986 33.07 30.75 22.92
CA ALA A 986 33.84 31.88 22.42
C ALA A 986 34.76 32.51 23.48
N GLU A 987 34.63 32.12 24.76
CA GLU A 987 35.50 32.59 25.84
C GLU A 987 36.61 31.62 26.26
N ALA A 988 36.64 30.39 25.68
CA ALA A 988 37.63 29.38 26.04
C ALA A 988 38.57 28.98 24.90
N GLY A 989 38.68 29.80 23.81
CA GLY A 989 39.59 29.58 22.70
C GLY A 989 40.59 30.72 22.51
#